data_5c2d9cc6aaa94cd1b1ef5a3d8e43d2f4
#
_entry.id   5c2d9cc6aaa94cd1b1ef5a3d8e43d2f4
#
_cell.length_a   1.000
_cell.length_b   1.000
_cell.length_c   1.000
_cell.angle_alpha   90.00
_cell.angle_beta   90.00
_cell.angle_gamma   90.00
#
_symmetry.space_group_name_H-M   'P 1'
#
loop_
_entity.id
_entity.type
_entity.pdbx_description
1 polymer ?
#
loop_
_entity_poly.entity_id
_entity_poly.type
_entity_poly.pdbx_seq_one_letter_code
_entity_poly.pdbx_strand_id
1 'polypeptide(L)'
;MIENEEMRTAEQQYSANSIQVLEGLEAVRKRPSMYIGDIGERGLHHLVYEVVDNCIDEAMAGFCDGIDVKILEDNSIRVQDNGRGIPTGMHEKEHRSALEVVLTVLHAGGKFDKNSYKVSGGLHGVGVSCVNALSDLLIAEVHREGKIFVQKYSKGKPITDVQVVGETNDTGTTITFHPDPTIFTQTIVYKYDTLANRLRELAYLNKGIRITLTDRREKVEQFITGEDGERKATGIMAYRTDTFFSEEGLKEFIDYLDAGAPKLIPEPITVNSDKVIPIDIALQYNTGFSERIYSYVNNIHTIEGGTHLQGFKMGLSRSLKNYAEKNNLLAKFKGDLSPEDFREGLTAVISVKVAEPQFEGQTKTKLGNPEATSAVSQATAAALDQYLEEHPKEAKTIVEKIVLAATARAAARKAREMVQRKTPMGGAGMPGKLADCSDHDPEKCELFLVEGDSAGGTAKQGRDRRIQAILPLRGKILNVEKAAQDRAFESQEVRNIYTALGVTVAQEDESGEKHMDLSKLRYHKVIIMTDADVDGSHIACLILTFFFRYMFDLIKNGYVYLATPPLYLVKKGKEERYCWTDAQREQATAELGRGSDKGVTVQRYKGLGEMSDEQLWETTMDPARRVLRQITIENAADAERTFSMLMGDDVPPRRAFIEENAHYANIDA
;
A
#
# COMPACT_ATOMS: atom_id res chain seq x y z
N MET A 1 5.02 -5.52 -51.19
CA MET A 1 6.40 -6.01 -51.31
C MET A 1 7.27 -5.56 -50.15
N ILE A 2 7.11 -4.35 -49.65
CA ILE A 2 7.90 -3.83 -48.52
C ILE A 2 7.55 -4.54 -47.20
N GLU A 3 6.27 -4.79 -46.90
CA GLU A 3 5.84 -5.53 -45.71
C GLU A 3 6.35 -6.98 -45.64
N ASN A 4 6.55 -7.64 -46.80
CA ASN A 4 7.08 -8.99 -46.84
C ASN A 4 8.60 -9.05 -46.66
N GLU A 5 9.31 -7.95 -46.93
CA GLU A 5 10.76 -7.87 -46.69
C GLU A 5 11.05 -7.54 -45.20
N GLU A 6 10.24 -6.68 -44.56
CA GLU A 6 10.38 -6.40 -43.12
C GLU A 6 10.04 -7.63 -42.27
N MET A 7 9.00 -8.41 -42.62
CA MET A 7 8.70 -9.68 -41.93
C MET A 7 9.82 -10.72 -42.11
N ARG A 8 10.39 -10.82 -43.28
CA ARG A 8 11.50 -11.75 -43.52
C ARG A 8 12.79 -11.34 -42.80
N THR A 9 13.06 -10.05 -42.64
CA THR A 9 14.18 -9.54 -41.83
C THR A 9 13.97 -9.78 -40.35
N ALA A 10 12.73 -9.67 -39.83
CA ALA A 10 12.38 -9.97 -38.45
C ALA A 10 12.50 -11.49 -38.16
N GLU A 11 12.05 -12.37 -39.07
CA GLU A 11 12.18 -13.81 -38.92
C GLU A 11 13.66 -14.28 -39.01
N GLN A 12 14.48 -13.63 -39.81
CA GLN A 12 15.92 -13.94 -39.88
C GLN A 12 16.71 -13.46 -38.66
N GLN A 13 16.20 -12.45 -37.92
CA GLN A 13 16.82 -11.97 -36.68
C GLN A 13 16.46 -12.84 -35.46
N TYR A 14 15.36 -13.61 -35.47
CA TYR A 14 15.02 -14.55 -34.41
C TYR A 14 15.61 -15.93 -34.70
N SER A 15 16.84 -16.12 -34.28
CA SER A 15 17.58 -17.38 -34.45
C SER A 15 17.99 -17.94 -33.08
N ALA A 16 18.45 -19.17 -33.01
CA ALA A 16 18.97 -19.78 -31.78
C ALA A 16 20.03 -18.91 -31.08
N ASN A 17 20.80 -18.14 -31.84
CA ASN A 17 21.80 -17.21 -31.31
C ASN A 17 21.18 -15.92 -30.69
N SER A 18 19.90 -15.63 -30.96
CA SER A 18 19.21 -14.50 -30.34
C SER A 18 18.64 -14.83 -28.94
N ILE A 19 18.63 -16.14 -28.59
CA ILE A 19 18.21 -16.59 -27.25
C ILE A 19 19.38 -16.35 -26.28
N GLN A 20 19.22 -15.32 -25.41
CA GLN A 20 20.18 -15.02 -24.35
C GLN A 20 19.84 -15.80 -23.10
N VAL A 21 20.76 -16.60 -22.62
CA VAL A 21 20.70 -17.23 -21.31
C VAL A 21 21.34 -16.26 -20.31
N LEU A 22 20.56 -15.79 -19.34
CA LEU A 22 21.05 -14.93 -18.27
C LEU A 22 21.31 -15.82 -17.06
N GLU A 23 22.53 -15.82 -16.56
CA GLU A 23 22.94 -16.63 -15.42
C GLU A 23 23.04 -15.77 -14.13
N GLY A 24 22.58 -16.34 -13.03
CA GLY A 24 22.78 -15.77 -11.69
C GLY A 24 22.24 -14.35 -11.52
N LEU A 25 23.01 -13.50 -10.87
CA LEU A 25 22.62 -12.13 -10.51
C LEU A 25 22.55 -11.15 -11.69
N GLU A 26 23.09 -11.51 -12.86
CA GLU A 26 22.93 -10.68 -14.08
C GLU A 26 21.47 -10.65 -14.54
N ALA A 27 20.72 -11.74 -14.34
CA ALA A 27 19.29 -11.79 -14.62
C ALA A 27 18.51 -10.79 -13.75
N VAL A 28 18.87 -10.67 -12.47
CA VAL A 28 18.27 -9.69 -11.53
C VAL A 28 18.54 -8.26 -12.00
N ARG A 29 19.77 -7.93 -12.38
CA ARG A 29 20.12 -6.59 -12.85
C ARG A 29 19.45 -6.22 -14.17
N LYS A 30 19.24 -7.19 -15.06
CA LYS A 30 18.60 -6.97 -16.37
C LYS A 30 17.09 -6.85 -16.28
N ARG A 31 16.45 -7.51 -15.31
CA ARG A 31 15.01 -7.53 -15.09
C ARG A 31 14.66 -7.35 -13.60
N PRO A 32 15.06 -6.23 -12.96
CA PRO A 32 14.90 -6.04 -11.52
C PRO A 32 13.43 -6.11 -11.08
N SER A 33 12.50 -5.59 -11.89
CA SER A 33 11.06 -5.60 -11.56
C SER A 33 10.46 -7.00 -11.38
N MET A 34 11.09 -8.05 -11.95
CA MET A 34 10.64 -9.43 -11.72
C MET A 34 10.91 -9.90 -10.28
N TYR A 35 11.87 -9.29 -9.58
CA TYR A 35 12.32 -9.70 -8.25
C TYR A 35 11.85 -8.75 -7.14
N ILE A 36 11.79 -7.44 -7.42
CA ILE A 36 11.45 -6.40 -6.44
C ILE A 36 10.18 -5.61 -6.79
N GLY A 37 9.44 -6.01 -7.85
CA GLY A 37 8.17 -5.43 -8.25
C GLY A 37 8.30 -4.22 -9.17
N ASP A 38 9.09 -3.21 -8.81
CA ASP A 38 9.40 -2.04 -9.64
C ASP A 38 10.81 -1.50 -9.37
N ILE A 39 11.23 -0.46 -10.11
CA ILE A 39 12.52 0.21 -9.95
C ILE A 39 12.38 1.67 -9.47
N GLY A 40 11.19 2.06 -9.04
CA GLY A 40 10.91 3.33 -8.43
C GLY A 40 11.05 3.31 -6.91
N GLU A 41 10.34 4.21 -6.24
CA GLU A 41 10.37 4.36 -4.79
C GLU A 41 10.01 3.07 -4.05
N ARG A 42 8.98 2.36 -4.51
CA ARG A 42 8.52 1.10 -3.90
C ARG A 42 9.59 0.01 -3.96
N GLY A 43 10.20 -0.22 -5.14
CA GLY A 43 11.27 -1.19 -5.29
C GLY A 43 12.51 -0.83 -4.50
N LEU A 44 12.80 0.48 -4.35
CA LEU A 44 13.89 0.98 -3.51
C LEU A 44 13.70 0.57 -2.04
N HIS A 45 12.51 0.83 -1.47
CA HIS A 45 12.19 0.46 -0.09
C HIS A 45 12.14 -1.06 0.11
N HIS A 46 11.74 -1.81 -0.92
CA HIS A 46 11.71 -3.28 -0.89
C HIS A 46 13.09 -3.90 -0.60
N LEU A 47 14.19 -3.26 -1.05
CA LEU A 47 15.54 -3.72 -0.70
C LEU A 47 15.77 -3.74 0.83
N VAL A 48 15.26 -2.75 1.54
CA VAL A 48 15.35 -2.70 3.01
C VAL A 48 14.52 -3.80 3.64
N TYR A 49 13.31 -4.03 3.12
CA TYR A 49 12.41 -5.07 3.62
C TYR A 49 13.02 -6.46 3.49
N GLU A 50 13.67 -6.78 2.37
CA GLU A 50 14.33 -8.07 2.18
C GLU A 50 15.46 -8.33 3.20
N VAL A 51 16.18 -7.29 3.62
CA VAL A 51 17.23 -7.44 4.66
C VAL A 51 16.60 -7.57 6.04
N VAL A 52 15.61 -6.72 6.36
CA VAL A 52 14.91 -6.76 7.66
C VAL A 52 14.15 -8.07 7.84
N ASP A 53 13.49 -8.59 6.80
CA ASP A 53 12.78 -9.86 6.85
C ASP A 53 13.71 -11.04 7.18
N ASN A 54 15.00 -10.97 6.81
CA ASN A 54 15.98 -11.97 7.26
C ASN A 54 16.27 -11.88 8.77
N CYS A 55 16.32 -10.67 9.34
CA CYS A 55 16.47 -10.49 10.78
C CYS A 55 15.21 -10.97 11.53
N ILE A 56 14.01 -10.73 10.96
CA ILE A 56 12.75 -11.25 11.49
C ILE A 56 12.69 -12.78 11.44
N ASP A 57 13.22 -13.42 10.39
CA ASP A 57 13.31 -14.88 10.30
C ASP A 57 14.21 -15.46 11.40
N GLU A 58 15.33 -14.79 11.75
CA GLU A 58 16.17 -15.14 12.92
C GLU A 58 15.39 -14.99 14.24
N ALA A 59 14.55 -13.94 14.33
CA ALA A 59 13.72 -13.72 15.50
C ALA A 59 12.61 -14.78 15.63
N MET A 60 11.95 -15.16 14.53
CA MET A 60 10.98 -16.26 14.52
C MET A 60 11.61 -17.60 14.86
N ALA A 61 12.89 -17.78 14.56
CA ALA A 61 13.67 -18.94 14.98
C ALA A 61 14.11 -18.89 16.46
N GLY A 62 13.88 -17.76 17.16
CA GLY A 62 14.17 -17.57 18.58
C GLY A 62 15.60 -17.11 18.88
N PHE A 63 16.33 -16.60 17.90
CA PHE A 63 17.74 -16.22 18.04
C PHE A 63 18.00 -14.71 17.96
N CYS A 64 17.00 -13.89 17.66
CA CYS A 64 17.14 -12.44 17.56
C CYS A 64 16.01 -11.75 18.33
N ASP A 65 16.36 -10.72 19.11
CA ASP A 65 15.39 -9.86 19.83
C ASP A 65 15.62 -8.36 19.60
N GLY A 66 16.67 -8.01 18.84
CA GLY A 66 17.05 -6.63 18.54
C GLY A 66 17.47 -6.43 17.09
N ILE A 67 16.83 -5.45 16.42
CA ILE A 67 17.13 -5.05 15.04
C ILE A 67 17.37 -3.53 15.03
N ASP A 68 18.48 -3.09 14.44
CA ASP A 68 18.84 -1.68 14.30
C ASP A 68 18.95 -1.31 12.80
N VAL A 69 18.12 -0.39 12.35
CA VAL A 69 18.07 0.09 10.97
C VAL A 69 18.49 1.55 10.92
N LYS A 70 19.46 1.87 10.09
CA LYS A 70 19.97 3.25 9.91
C LYS A 70 19.95 3.67 8.46
N ILE A 71 19.40 4.86 8.21
CA ILE A 71 19.63 5.58 6.96
C ILE A 71 20.87 6.44 7.19
N LEU A 72 21.93 6.19 6.44
CA LEU A 72 23.21 6.86 6.61
C LEU A 72 23.23 8.20 5.84
N GLU A 73 24.27 9.01 6.09
CA GLU A 73 24.42 10.35 5.51
C GLU A 73 24.48 10.34 3.96
N ASP A 74 25.09 9.31 3.39
CA ASP A 74 25.19 9.06 1.95
C ASP A 74 23.95 8.36 1.37
N ASN A 75 22.90 8.22 2.17
CA ASN A 75 21.67 7.51 1.84
C ASN A 75 21.84 5.99 1.66
N SER A 76 22.95 5.41 2.15
CA SER A 76 23.06 3.97 2.36
C SER A 76 22.17 3.49 3.50
N ILE A 77 21.76 2.24 3.45
CA ILE A 77 21.03 1.58 4.54
C ILE A 77 21.97 0.64 5.27
N ARG A 78 21.94 0.70 6.60
CA ARG A 78 22.58 -0.30 7.47
C ARG A 78 21.50 -0.99 8.29
N VAL A 79 21.44 -2.33 8.20
CA VAL A 79 20.56 -3.18 9.02
C VAL A 79 21.44 -4.11 9.83
N GLN A 80 21.24 -4.15 11.12
CA GLN A 80 21.98 -4.99 12.06
C GLN A 80 21.00 -5.78 12.92
N ASP A 81 21.26 -7.08 13.07
CA ASP A 81 20.57 -7.96 14.02
C ASP A 81 21.55 -8.53 15.06
N ASN A 82 21.02 -9.07 16.14
CA ASN A 82 21.77 -9.79 17.17
C ASN A 82 21.50 -11.31 17.10
N GLY A 83 21.22 -11.84 15.91
CA GLY A 83 20.97 -13.25 15.66
C GLY A 83 22.23 -14.11 15.69
N ARG A 84 22.17 -15.32 15.10
CA ARG A 84 23.29 -16.28 15.08
C ARG A 84 24.46 -15.86 14.18
N GLY A 85 24.25 -14.91 13.28
CA GLY A 85 25.18 -14.55 12.21
C GLY A 85 25.20 -15.57 11.07
N ILE A 86 25.29 -15.08 9.83
CA ILE A 86 25.39 -15.94 8.63
C ILE A 86 26.64 -16.84 8.74
N PRO A 87 26.56 -18.15 8.42
CA PRO A 87 27.74 -19.03 8.40
C PRO A 87 28.82 -18.51 7.44
N THR A 88 30.10 -18.53 7.90
CA THR A 88 31.25 -18.02 7.13
C THR A 88 32.21 -19.13 6.68
N GLY A 89 31.97 -20.37 7.12
CA GLY A 89 32.76 -21.52 6.73
C GLY A 89 32.67 -21.84 5.23
N MET A 90 33.58 -22.67 4.74
CA MET A 90 33.65 -23.11 3.34
C MET A 90 32.46 -24.01 2.99
N HIS A 91 31.71 -23.66 1.94
CA HIS A 91 30.62 -24.50 1.42
C HIS A 91 31.19 -25.63 0.55
N GLU A 92 30.87 -26.88 0.91
CA GLU A 92 31.51 -28.08 0.31
C GLU A 92 31.34 -28.17 -1.22
N LYS A 93 30.17 -27.82 -1.74
CA LYS A 93 29.88 -27.93 -3.19
C LYS A 93 30.33 -26.71 -3.99
N GLU A 94 30.22 -25.52 -3.41
CA GLU A 94 30.52 -24.27 -4.11
C GLU A 94 31.99 -23.85 -4.00
N HIS A 95 32.75 -24.45 -3.07
CA HIS A 95 34.15 -24.13 -2.79
C HIS A 95 34.40 -22.63 -2.52
N ARG A 96 33.39 -21.97 -1.95
CA ARG A 96 33.39 -20.56 -1.50
C ARG A 96 32.83 -20.47 -0.09
N SER A 97 33.01 -19.34 0.58
CA SER A 97 32.42 -19.17 1.92
C SER A 97 30.88 -19.22 1.83
N ALA A 98 30.22 -19.76 2.85
CA ALA A 98 28.76 -19.81 2.90
C ALA A 98 28.16 -18.38 2.85
N LEU A 99 28.83 -17.38 3.43
CA LEU A 99 28.46 -15.97 3.33
C LEU A 99 28.42 -15.51 1.86
N GLU A 100 29.46 -15.81 1.09
CA GLU A 100 29.52 -15.47 -0.33
C GLU A 100 28.43 -16.19 -1.12
N VAL A 101 28.20 -17.48 -0.86
CA VAL A 101 27.16 -18.26 -1.54
C VAL A 101 25.78 -17.63 -1.32
N VAL A 102 25.41 -17.29 -0.08
CA VAL A 102 24.12 -16.67 0.25
C VAL A 102 23.92 -15.32 -0.44
N LEU A 103 25.01 -14.55 -0.62
CA LEU A 103 24.93 -13.21 -1.21
C LEU A 103 25.08 -13.19 -2.73
N THR A 104 25.60 -14.26 -3.36
CA THR A 104 25.90 -14.26 -4.82
C THR A 104 25.17 -15.33 -5.62
N VAL A 105 24.56 -16.32 -4.98
CA VAL A 105 23.87 -17.41 -5.66
C VAL A 105 22.36 -17.28 -5.42
N LEU A 106 21.58 -17.29 -6.50
CA LEU A 106 20.11 -17.36 -6.40
C LEU A 106 19.70 -18.75 -5.91
N HIS A 107 18.63 -18.81 -5.14
CA HIS A 107 18.10 -20.03 -4.55
C HIS A 107 19.10 -20.76 -3.62
N ALA A 108 19.94 -20.00 -2.94
CA ALA A 108 20.84 -20.48 -1.89
C ALA A 108 20.45 -19.89 -0.54
N GLY A 109 20.52 -20.70 0.53
CA GLY A 109 20.27 -20.23 1.88
C GLY A 109 19.86 -21.33 2.85
N GLY A 110 20.06 -21.09 4.16
CA GLY A 110 19.73 -22.02 5.24
C GLY A 110 18.23 -22.26 5.44
N LYS A 111 17.36 -21.45 4.82
CA LYS A 111 15.90 -21.55 4.93
C LYS A 111 15.30 -22.75 4.18
N PHE A 112 16.07 -23.41 3.32
CA PHE A 112 15.70 -24.68 2.70
C PHE A 112 15.88 -25.88 3.65
N ASP A 113 16.60 -25.71 4.77
CA ASP A 113 16.74 -26.73 5.79
C ASP A 113 15.73 -26.50 6.92
N LYS A 114 14.75 -27.40 7.03
CA LYS A 114 13.68 -27.37 8.05
C LYS A 114 14.20 -27.51 9.50
N ASN A 115 15.41 -28.02 9.70
CA ASN A 115 16.02 -28.08 11.01
C ASN A 115 16.54 -26.72 11.46
N SER A 116 16.95 -25.88 10.52
CA SER A 116 17.47 -24.54 10.77
C SER A 116 16.36 -23.50 10.93
N TYR A 117 15.29 -23.60 10.13
CA TYR A 117 14.12 -22.71 10.16
C TYR A 117 12.82 -23.50 9.97
N LYS A 118 12.02 -23.62 11.04
CA LYS A 118 10.71 -24.28 10.98
C LYS A 118 9.69 -23.45 10.19
N VAL A 119 9.79 -22.13 10.29
CA VAL A 119 8.93 -21.15 9.62
C VAL A 119 9.81 -20.00 9.17
N SER A 120 9.62 -19.50 7.97
CA SER A 120 10.31 -18.30 7.47
C SER A 120 9.43 -17.54 6.48
N GLY A 121 9.60 -16.23 6.40
CA GLY A 121 9.02 -15.38 5.35
C GLY A 121 9.76 -15.51 4.02
N GLY A 122 11.08 -15.69 4.08
CA GLY A 122 11.94 -15.90 2.93
C GLY A 122 11.87 -17.34 2.41
N LEU A 123 11.17 -17.57 1.31
CA LEU A 123 10.91 -18.91 0.74
C LEU A 123 11.85 -19.28 -0.39
N HIS A 124 12.31 -18.31 -1.17
CA HIS A 124 12.97 -18.55 -2.46
C HIS A 124 14.50 -18.45 -2.41
N GLY A 125 15.09 -17.99 -1.29
CA GLY A 125 16.54 -17.82 -1.14
C GLY A 125 17.11 -16.81 -2.15
N VAL A 126 16.35 -15.74 -2.46
CA VAL A 126 16.76 -14.73 -3.45
C VAL A 126 16.86 -13.31 -2.89
N GLY A 127 16.25 -13.02 -1.75
CA GLY A 127 16.09 -11.65 -1.24
C GLY A 127 17.41 -10.89 -1.10
N VAL A 128 18.30 -11.34 -0.22
CA VAL A 128 19.57 -10.62 0.02
C VAL A 128 20.52 -10.66 -1.17
N SER A 129 20.47 -11.69 -2.01
CA SER A 129 21.25 -11.74 -3.24
C SER A 129 20.71 -10.75 -4.30
N CYS A 130 19.39 -10.49 -4.33
CA CYS A 130 18.81 -9.40 -5.13
C CYS A 130 19.26 -8.03 -4.61
N VAL A 131 19.27 -7.80 -3.27
CA VAL A 131 19.80 -6.56 -2.69
C VAL A 131 21.24 -6.33 -3.13
N ASN A 132 22.08 -7.37 -3.06
CA ASN A 132 23.47 -7.32 -3.52
C ASN A 132 23.57 -6.99 -5.02
N ALA A 133 22.79 -7.65 -5.86
CA ALA A 133 22.78 -7.41 -7.29
C ALA A 133 22.38 -5.98 -7.68
N LEU A 134 21.47 -5.38 -6.91
CA LEU A 134 20.90 -4.06 -7.17
C LEU A 134 21.58 -2.92 -6.39
N SER A 135 22.69 -3.22 -5.71
CA SER A 135 23.53 -2.26 -4.99
C SER A 135 24.86 -2.03 -5.70
N ASP A 136 25.33 -0.81 -5.78
CA ASP A 136 26.67 -0.51 -6.28
C ASP A 136 27.74 -0.82 -5.22
N LEU A 137 27.38 -0.79 -3.92
CA LEU A 137 28.20 -1.26 -2.81
C LEU A 137 27.32 -2.02 -1.82
N LEU A 138 27.79 -3.20 -1.39
CA LEU A 138 27.25 -3.93 -0.25
C LEU A 138 28.39 -4.43 0.62
N ILE A 139 28.25 -4.24 1.95
CA ILE A 139 29.19 -4.70 2.96
C ILE A 139 28.43 -5.63 3.90
N ALA A 140 28.85 -6.87 3.97
CA ALA A 140 28.37 -7.84 4.95
C ALA A 140 29.40 -7.98 6.07
N GLU A 141 28.98 -7.70 7.30
CA GLU A 141 29.76 -7.90 8.53
C GLU A 141 29.04 -8.94 9.37
N VAL A 142 29.73 -9.98 9.79
CA VAL A 142 29.16 -11.11 10.53
C VAL A 142 29.96 -11.34 11.80
N HIS A 143 29.25 -11.30 12.92
CA HIS A 143 29.77 -11.63 14.24
C HIS A 143 29.42 -13.08 14.56
N ARG A 144 30.41 -13.97 14.55
CA ARG A 144 30.19 -15.40 14.74
C ARG A 144 31.48 -16.09 15.24
N GLU A 145 31.32 -17.08 16.07
CA GLU A 145 32.44 -17.92 16.57
C GLU A 145 33.59 -17.11 17.18
N GLY A 146 33.24 -16.01 17.87
CA GLY A 146 34.21 -15.14 18.52
C GLY A 146 34.95 -14.18 17.59
N LYS A 147 34.58 -14.12 16.32
CA LYS A 147 35.26 -13.31 15.28
C LYS A 147 34.30 -12.40 14.53
N ILE A 148 34.87 -11.32 14.00
CA ILE A 148 34.21 -10.41 13.10
C ILE A 148 34.69 -10.70 11.68
N PHE A 149 33.78 -11.14 10.82
CA PHE A 149 34.05 -11.41 9.41
C PHE A 149 33.45 -10.29 8.57
N VAL A 150 34.20 -9.82 7.56
CA VAL A 150 33.72 -8.79 6.61
C VAL A 150 34.00 -9.23 5.19
N GLN A 151 33.01 -9.04 4.33
CA GLN A 151 33.16 -9.18 2.86
C GLN A 151 32.43 -8.05 2.17
N LYS A 152 33.00 -7.53 1.07
CA LYS A 152 32.45 -6.42 0.29
C LYS A 152 32.09 -6.88 -1.10
N TYR A 153 31.03 -6.28 -1.63
CA TYR A 153 30.47 -6.60 -2.95
C TYR A 153 30.13 -5.32 -3.71
N SER A 154 30.16 -5.43 -5.03
CA SER A 154 29.65 -4.39 -5.93
C SER A 154 28.86 -5.06 -7.05
N LYS A 155 27.61 -4.61 -7.22
CA LYS A 155 26.73 -5.08 -8.32
C LYS A 155 26.59 -6.60 -8.36
N GLY A 156 26.49 -7.22 -7.19
CA GLY A 156 26.36 -8.66 -7.03
C GLY A 156 27.66 -9.45 -7.09
N LYS A 157 28.82 -8.81 -7.30
CA LYS A 157 30.13 -9.50 -7.39
C LYS A 157 30.98 -9.20 -6.15
N PRO A 158 31.66 -10.20 -5.56
CA PRO A 158 32.60 -9.96 -4.46
C PRO A 158 33.77 -9.11 -4.96
N ILE A 159 34.17 -8.10 -4.21
CA ILE A 159 35.35 -7.26 -4.46
C ILE A 159 36.47 -7.53 -3.45
N THR A 160 36.17 -8.28 -2.40
CA THR A 160 37.14 -8.80 -1.43
C THR A 160 36.80 -10.25 -1.10
N ASP A 161 37.77 -11.02 -0.66
CA ASP A 161 37.50 -12.28 0.02
C ASP A 161 36.95 -12.01 1.42
N VAL A 162 36.39 -13.04 2.08
CA VAL A 162 35.98 -12.97 3.49
C VAL A 162 37.23 -12.77 4.37
N GLN A 163 37.23 -11.69 5.14
CA GLN A 163 38.36 -11.32 6.00
C GLN A 163 37.91 -11.31 7.46
N VAL A 164 38.78 -11.82 8.35
CA VAL A 164 38.62 -11.63 9.78
C VAL A 164 39.24 -10.29 10.15
N VAL A 165 38.41 -9.36 10.64
CA VAL A 165 38.85 -7.98 10.95
C VAL A 165 38.94 -7.70 12.45
N GLY A 166 38.43 -8.61 13.29
CA GLY A 166 38.46 -8.45 14.75
C GLY A 166 37.92 -9.66 15.50
N GLU A 167 37.90 -9.53 16.82
CA GLU A 167 37.26 -10.47 17.74
C GLU A 167 36.04 -9.82 18.39
N THR A 168 35.06 -10.63 18.77
CA THR A 168 33.81 -10.17 19.41
C THR A 168 33.25 -11.23 20.34
N ASN A 169 32.53 -10.80 21.36
CA ASN A 169 31.72 -11.70 22.20
C ASN A 169 30.25 -11.76 21.75
N ASP A 170 29.86 -10.91 20.81
CA ASP A 170 28.50 -10.81 20.30
C ASP A 170 28.33 -11.69 19.07
N THR A 171 27.05 -11.99 18.74
CA THR A 171 26.67 -12.65 17.50
C THR A 171 25.71 -11.74 16.73
N GLY A 172 25.63 -11.90 15.41
CA GLY A 172 24.71 -11.15 14.57
C GLY A 172 25.21 -10.94 13.15
N THR A 173 24.36 -10.31 12.36
CA THR A 173 24.69 -9.91 10.99
C THR A 173 24.42 -8.42 10.81
N THR A 174 25.32 -7.73 10.14
CA THR A 174 25.15 -6.36 9.69
C THR A 174 25.30 -6.29 8.18
N ILE A 175 24.27 -5.85 7.51
CA ILE A 175 24.28 -5.58 6.06
C ILE A 175 24.20 -4.08 5.86
N THR A 176 25.22 -3.51 5.21
CA THR A 176 25.20 -2.10 4.76
C THR A 176 25.21 -2.09 3.25
N PHE A 177 24.27 -1.38 2.61
CA PHE A 177 24.20 -1.34 1.16
C PHE A 177 23.80 0.05 0.65
N HIS A 178 24.31 0.41 -0.52
CA HIS A 178 23.93 1.60 -1.27
C HIS A 178 23.24 1.18 -2.58
N PRO A 179 22.03 1.67 -2.89
CA PRO A 179 21.31 1.28 -4.10
C PRO A 179 22.03 1.80 -5.35
N ASP A 180 22.07 0.97 -6.42
CA ASP A 180 22.72 1.36 -7.68
C ASP A 180 21.91 2.43 -8.43
N PRO A 181 22.39 3.69 -8.57
CA PRO A 181 21.66 4.76 -9.25
C PRO A 181 21.47 4.50 -10.75
N THR A 182 22.19 3.54 -11.33
CA THR A 182 21.96 3.14 -12.72
C THR A 182 20.73 2.25 -12.90
N ILE A 183 20.22 1.66 -11.83
CA ILE A 183 18.98 0.89 -11.78
C ILE A 183 17.83 1.76 -11.27
N PHE A 184 18.03 2.42 -10.11
CA PHE A 184 17.04 3.28 -9.48
C PHE A 184 17.16 4.73 -10.01
N THR A 185 16.76 4.92 -11.27
CA THR A 185 16.94 6.19 -11.98
C THR A 185 15.95 7.30 -11.57
N GLN A 186 14.83 6.93 -10.93
CA GLN A 186 13.83 7.90 -10.48
C GLN A 186 14.22 8.53 -9.14
N THR A 187 14.66 7.71 -8.18
CA THR A 187 15.10 8.15 -6.85
C THR A 187 15.95 7.07 -6.19
N ILE A 188 16.93 7.49 -5.41
CA ILE A 188 17.67 6.66 -4.46
C ILE A 188 17.42 7.10 -3.01
N VAL A 189 16.51 8.07 -2.79
CA VAL A 189 16.25 8.67 -1.47
C VAL A 189 15.20 7.86 -0.72
N TYR A 190 15.58 7.31 0.43
CA TYR A 190 14.65 6.59 1.31
C TYR A 190 13.76 7.55 2.08
N LYS A 191 12.48 7.20 2.18
CA LYS A 191 11.51 7.89 3.03
C LYS A 191 11.48 7.26 4.41
N TYR A 192 11.78 8.06 5.43
CA TYR A 192 11.79 7.62 6.81
C TYR A 192 10.43 7.03 7.24
N ASP A 193 9.33 7.73 6.95
CA ASP A 193 8.00 7.32 7.39
C ASP A 193 7.54 6.01 6.75
N THR A 194 7.89 5.77 5.49
CA THR A 194 7.62 4.50 4.80
C THR A 194 8.30 3.32 5.51
N LEU A 195 9.57 3.49 5.89
CA LEU A 195 10.30 2.47 6.65
C LEU A 195 9.73 2.33 8.07
N ALA A 196 9.47 3.44 8.76
CA ALA A 196 8.94 3.46 10.12
C ALA A 196 7.61 2.69 10.24
N ASN A 197 6.72 2.88 9.28
CA ASN A 197 5.43 2.19 9.26
C ASN A 197 5.60 0.67 9.14
N ARG A 198 6.44 0.21 8.22
CA ARG A 198 6.70 -1.23 8.05
C ARG A 198 7.39 -1.84 9.27
N LEU A 199 8.36 -1.16 9.86
CA LEU A 199 9.07 -1.64 11.05
C LEU A 199 8.15 -1.71 12.27
N ARG A 200 7.24 -0.75 12.43
CA ARG A 200 6.20 -0.75 13.47
C ARG A 200 5.27 -1.95 13.33
N GLU A 201 4.80 -2.22 12.12
CA GLU A 201 3.96 -3.37 11.80
C GLU A 201 4.67 -4.69 12.16
N LEU A 202 5.95 -4.84 11.81
CA LEU A 202 6.76 -6.01 12.14
C LEU A 202 6.95 -6.18 13.65
N ALA A 203 7.07 -5.09 14.42
CA ALA A 203 7.15 -5.16 15.88
C ALA A 203 5.85 -5.66 16.51
N TYR A 204 4.68 -5.26 15.98
CA TYR A 204 3.38 -5.79 16.43
C TYR A 204 3.18 -7.27 16.06
N LEU A 205 3.60 -7.68 14.87
CA LEU A 205 3.49 -9.07 14.41
C LEU A 205 4.44 -10.03 15.16
N ASN A 206 5.49 -9.50 15.77
CA ASN A 206 6.52 -10.26 16.46
C ASN A 206 6.77 -9.68 17.86
N LYS A 207 5.83 -9.93 18.78
CA LYS A 207 5.92 -9.42 20.15
C LYS A 207 7.27 -9.73 20.81
N GLY A 208 7.81 -8.76 21.54
CA GLY A 208 9.07 -8.89 22.26
C GLY A 208 10.32 -8.52 21.44
N ILE A 209 10.19 -8.27 20.14
CA ILE A 209 11.29 -7.77 19.32
C ILE A 209 11.37 -6.25 19.42
N ARG A 210 12.60 -5.74 19.60
CA ARG A 210 12.90 -4.30 19.57
C ARG A 210 13.50 -3.93 18.22
N ILE A 211 12.81 -3.05 17.48
CA ILE A 211 13.28 -2.56 16.18
C ILE A 211 13.52 -1.05 16.30
N THR A 212 14.73 -0.60 16.02
CA THR A 212 15.09 0.83 16.06
C THR A 212 15.37 1.33 14.66
N LEU A 213 14.79 2.47 14.28
CA LEU A 213 15.07 3.18 13.04
C LEU A 213 15.69 4.54 13.35
N THR A 214 16.85 4.82 12.76
CA THR A 214 17.54 6.12 12.91
C THR A 214 17.84 6.72 11.56
N ASP A 215 17.46 7.99 11.34
CA ASP A 215 17.86 8.79 10.18
C ASP A 215 19.07 9.64 10.53
N ARG A 216 20.23 9.33 9.92
CA ARG A 216 21.48 10.04 10.15
C ARG A 216 21.79 11.11 9.11
N ARG A 217 20.88 11.34 8.15
CA ARG A 217 21.08 12.35 7.09
C ARG A 217 21.09 13.76 7.64
N GLU A 218 20.13 14.05 8.53
CA GLU A 218 20.00 15.38 9.13
C GLU A 218 19.65 15.27 10.61
N LYS A 219 20.15 16.24 11.39
CA LYS A 219 19.73 16.41 12.78
C LYS A 219 18.51 17.32 12.80
N VAL A 220 17.47 16.90 13.50
CA VAL A 220 16.24 17.66 13.71
C VAL A 220 16.14 18.15 15.14
N GLU A 221 15.47 19.27 15.35
CA GLU A 221 15.19 19.75 16.71
C GLU A 221 14.25 18.78 17.41
N GLN A 222 14.59 18.43 18.65
CA GLN A 222 13.78 17.54 19.46
C GLN A 222 12.65 18.30 20.16
N PHE A 223 11.48 17.69 20.21
CA PHE A 223 10.31 18.22 20.90
C PHE A 223 9.92 17.30 22.04
N ILE A 224 9.49 17.88 23.15
CA ILE A 224 8.86 17.16 24.27
C ILE A 224 7.38 17.51 24.28
N THR A 225 6.51 16.51 24.36
CA THR A 225 5.09 16.73 24.57
C THR A 225 4.84 16.83 26.07
N GLY A 226 4.37 17.97 26.54
CA GLY A 226 4.00 18.19 27.94
C GLY A 226 2.74 17.42 28.33
N GLU A 227 2.44 17.35 29.63
CA GLU A 227 1.20 16.73 30.16
C GLU A 227 -0.07 17.41 29.63
N ASP A 228 0.05 18.65 29.19
CA ASP A 228 -0.98 19.47 28.54
C ASP A 228 -1.19 19.17 27.05
N GLY A 229 -0.39 18.26 26.48
CA GLY A 229 -0.40 17.93 25.05
C GLY A 229 0.34 18.94 24.16
N GLU A 230 0.91 20.01 24.72
CA GLU A 230 1.69 20.97 23.94
C GLU A 230 3.09 20.45 23.64
N ARG A 231 3.51 20.57 22.37
CA ARG A 231 4.88 20.25 21.92
C ARG A 231 5.78 21.46 22.16
N LYS A 232 6.81 21.29 22.99
CA LYS A 232 7.81 22.32 23.28
C LYS A 232 9.14 21.92 22.70
N ALA A 233 9.74 22.83 21.91
CA ALA A 233 11.08 22.66 21.40
C ALA A 233 12.09 22.58 22.55
N THR A 234 13.00 21.59 22.50
CA THR A 234 14.01 21.40 23.53
C THR A 234 15.30 22.18 23.28
N GLY A 235 15.48 22.71 22.07
CA GLY A 235 16.75 23.28 21.60
C GLY A 235 17.84 22.24 21.35
N ILE A 236 17.54 20.96 21.48
CA ILE A 236 18.49 19.86 21.27
C ILE A 236 18.36 19.36 19.83
N MET A 237 19.46 19.40 19.07
CA MET A 237 19.53 18.83 17.72
C MET A 237 20.02 17.39 17.79
N ALA A 238 19.18 16.43 17.42
CA ALA A 238 19.51 15.01 17.39
C ALA A 238 18.99 14.35 16.10
N TYR A 239 19.51 13.16 15.80
CA TYR A 239 18.98 12.36 14.69
C TYR A 239 17.57 11.87 15.02
N ARG A 240 16.68 11.88 14.02
CA ARG A 240 15.35 11.28 14.15
C ARG A 240 15.49 9.79 14.42
N THR A 241 14.97 9.34 15.55
CA THR A 241 15.08 7.93 15.98
C THR A 241 13.76 7.50 16.59
N ASP A 242 13.20 6.41 16.07
CA ASP A 242 12.03 5.74 16.60
C ASP A 242 12.38 4.32 17.00
N THR A 243 11.86 3.86 18.13
CA THR A 243 11.99 2.47 18.59
C THR A 243 10.61 1.85 18.66
N PHE A 244 10.43 0.76 17.92
CA PHE A 244 9.21 -0.01 17.85
C PHE A 244 9.36 -1.26 18.69
N PHE A 245 8.44 -1.46 19.62
CA PHE A 245 8.42 -2.60 20.54
C PHE A 245 6.98 -2.83 20.98
N SER A 246 6.56 -4.09 21.06
CA SER A 246 5.23 -4.46 21.54
C SER A 246 5.34 -5.64 22.49
N GLU A 247 4.68 -5.53 23.65
CA GLU A 247 4.57 -6.61 24.63
C GLU A 247 3.32 -7.48 24.39
N GLU A 248 2.22 -6.87 23.92
CA GLU A 248 0.95 -7.56 23.68
C GLU A 248 0.71 -7.93 22.20
N GLY A 249 1.60 -7.51 21.29
CA GLY A 249 1.56 -7.91 19.88
C GLY A 249 0.32 -7.42 19.14
N LEU A 250 -0.48 -8.36 18.60
CA LEU A 250 -1.65 -8.02 17.78
C LEU A 250 -2.72 -7.22 18.53
N LYS A 251 -2.79 -7.31 19.85
CA LYS A 251 -3.73 -6.52 20.66
C LYS A 251 -3.38 -5.03 20.56
N GLU A 252 -2.10 -4.68 20.75
CA GLU A 252 -1.63 -3.30 20.58
C GLU A 252 -1.74 -2.85 19.12
N PHE A 253 -1.61 -3.77 18.16
CA PHE A 253 -1.80 -3.46 16.75
C PHE A 253 -3.24 -3.05 16.44
N ILE A 254 -4.23 -3.75 17.00
CA ILE A 254 -5.65 -3.34 16.90
C ILE A 254 -5.86 -1.95 17.51
N ASP A 255 -5.30 -1.69 18.68
CA ASP A 255 -5.43 -0.38 19.32
C ASP A 255 -4.79 0.75 18.48
N TYR A 256 -3.69 0.44 17.83
CA TYR A 256 -3.06 1.37 16.87
C TYR A 256 -3.92 1.61 15.62
N LEU A 257 -4.54 0.56 15.06
CA LEU A 257 -5.40 0.66 13.87
C LEU A 257 -6.73 1.39 14.17
N ASP A 258 -7.28 1.18 15.37
CA ASP A 258 -8.54 1.78 15.83
C ASP A 258 -8.32 3.04 16.66
N ALA A 259 -7.10 3.62 16.64
CA ALA A 259 -6.82 4.85 17.35
C ALA A 259 -7.84 5.95 16.96
N GLY A 260 -8.65 6.40 17.93
CA GLY A 260 -9.69 7.39 17.73
C GLY A 260 -11.08 6.85 17.33
N ALA A 261 -11.25 5.55 17.05
CA ALA A 261 -12.56 4.97 16.81
C ALA A 261 -13.24 4.59 18.15
N PRO A 262 -14.52 4.97 18.38
CA PRO A 262 -15.24 4.56 19.59
C PRO A 262 -15.42 3.05 19.62
N LYS A 263 -14.83 2.38 20.61
CA LYS A 263 -14.89 0.93 20.80
C LYS A 263 -16.26 0.49 21.29
N LEU A 264 -16.78 -0.65 20.78
CA LEU A 264 -18.02 -1.26 21.28
C LEU A 264 -17.78 -2.23 22.44
N ILE A 265 -16.59 -2.80 22.52
CA ILE A 265 -16.13 -3.67 23.59
C ILE A 265 -14.83 -3.10 24.18
N PRO A 266 -14.58 -3.27 25.49
CA PRO A 266 -13.46 -2.58 26.16
C PRO A 266 -12.10 -3.00 25.65
N GLU A 267 -11.89 -4.28 25.36
CA GLU A 267 -10.62 -4.85 24.91
C GLU A 267 -10.79 -5.71 23.66
N PRO A 268 -9.75 -5.80 22.80
CA PRO A 268 -9.76 -6.71 21.66
C PRO A 268 -9.91 -8.18 22.08
N ILE A 269 -10.69 -8.94 21.33
CA ILE A 269 -10.78 -10.38 21.47
C ILE A 269 -9.56 -11.00 20.82
N THR A 270 -8.89 -11.93 21.50
CA THR A 270 -7.71 -12.62 20.98
C THR A 270 -7.97 -14.10 20.76
N VAL A 271 -7.38 -14.64 19.69
CA VAL A 271 -7.43 -16.07 19.35
C VAL A 271 -6.01 -16.58 19.18
N ASN A 272 -5.58 -17.49 20.02
CA ASN A 272 -4.26 -18.11 19.97
C ASN A 272 -4.41 -19.63 19.85
N SER A 273 -3.71 -20.25 18.89
CA SER A 273 -3.74 -21.70 18.70
C SER A 273 -2.47 -22.19 18.01
N ASP A 274 -1.89 -23.28 18.52
CA ASP A 274 -0.72 -23.96 17.92
C ASP A 274 -1.02 -25.40 17.52
N LYS A 275 -2.33 -25.77 17.42
CA LYS A 275 -2.74 -27.19 17.23
C LYS A 275 -2.36 -27.76 15.87
N VAL A 276 -2.56 -27.01 14.78
CA VAL A 276 -2.30 -27.45 13.39
C VAL A 276 -1.24 -26.57 12.78
N ILE A 277 -1.48 -25.27 12.79
CA ILE A 277 -0.55 -24.21 12.45
C ILE A 277 -0.60 -23.16 13.56
N PRO A 278 0.47 -22.45 13.87
CA PRO A 278 0.42 -21.32 14.78
C PRO A 278 -0.48 -20.22 14.22
N ILE A 279 -1.48 -19.84 15.00
CA ILE A 279 -2.49 -18.84 14.67
C ILE A 279 -2.50 -17.82 15.80
N ASP A 280 -2.38 -16.56 15.44
CA ASP A 280 -2.55 -15.43 16.33
C ASP A 280 -3.51 -14.43 15.65
N ILE A 281 -4.65 -14.12 16.30
CA ILE A 281 -5.66 -13.20 15.78
C ILE A 281 -6.05 -12.27 16.92
N ALA A 282 -6.20 -10.98 16.58
CA ALA A 282 -6.89 -10.03 17.43
C ALA A 282 -8.00 -9.34 16.63
N LEU A 283 -9.12 -9.07 17.29
CA LEU A 283 -10.27 -8.42 16.66
C LEU A 283 -11.01 -7.50 17.64
N GLN A 284 -11.56 -6.41 17.11
CA GLN A 284 -12.28 -5.38 17.86
C GLN A 284 -13.49 -4.92 17.05
N TYR A 285 -14.61 -4.67 17.75
CA TYR A 285 -15.75 -3.99 17.15
C TYR A 285 -15.79 -2.52 17.57
N ASN A 286 -16.05 -1.65 16.61
CA ASN A 286 -16.22 -0.21 16.80
C ASN A 286 -17.57 0.27 16.25
N THR A 287 -17.90 1.56 16.46
CA THR A 287 -19.17 2.13 16.00
C THR A 287 -19.19 2.46 14.51
N GLY A 288 -18.06 2.33 13.81
CA GLY A 288 -17.94 2.61 12.38
C GLY A 288 -18.70 1.64 11.48
N PHE A 289 -18.64 1.89 10.19
CA PHE A 289 -19.34 1.09 9.16
C PHE A 289 -18.37 0.29 8.29
N SER A 290 -17.07 0.56 8.41
CA SER A 290 -16.03 -0.06 7.57
C SER A 290 -15.58 -1.40 8.15
N GLU A 291 -15.33 -2.38 7.28
CA GLU A 291 -14.62 -3.62 7.57
C GLU A 291 -13.13 -3.37 7.38
N ARG A 292 -12.31 -3.68 8.38
CA ARG A 292 -10.84 -3.53 8.37
C ARG A 292 -10.20 -4.85 8.78
N ILE A 293 -9.81 -5.66 7.82
CA ILE A 293 -9.22 -6.97 8.10
C ILE A 293 -7.87 -7.06 7.42
N TYR A 294 -6.83 -7.27 8.22
CA TYR A 294 -5.46 -7.45 7.77
C TYR A 294 -5.01 -8.88 7.98
N SER A 295 -4.49 -9.51 6.96
CA SER A 295 -4.07 -10.91 7.03
C SER A 295 -2.60 -11.09 6.66
N TYR A 296 -1.91 -11.92 7.45
CA TYR A 296 -0.47 -12.14 7.36
C TYR A 296 -0.15 -13.63 7.37
N VAL A 297 0.84 -14.00 6.57
CA VAL A 297 1.42 -15.33 6.56
C VAL A 297 2.93 -15.20 6.71
N ASN A 298 3.51 -15.74 7.80
CA ASN A 298 4.94 -15.60 8.10
C ASN A 298 5.41 -14.14 8.04
N ASN A 299 4.62 -13.21 8.59
CA ASN A 299 4.82 -11.75 8.59
C ASN A 299 4.68 -11.06 7.22
N ILE A 300 4.32 -11.79 6.17
CA ILE A 300 4.04 -11.23 4.85
C ILE A 300 2.57 -10.83 4.80
N HIS A 301 2.29 -9.58 4.44
CA HIS A 301 0.93 -9.08 4.26
C HIS A 301 0.30 -9.68 3.00
N THR A 302 -0.75 -10.47 3.18
CA THR A 302 -1.53 -11.05 2.07
C THR A 302 -2.67 -10.11 1.71
N ILE A 303 -2.39 -9.11 0.89
CA ILE A 303 -3.35 -8.05 0.51
C ILE A 303 -4.61 -8.63 -0.14
N GLU A 304 -4.49 -9.75 -0.85
CA GLU A 304 -5.59 -10.46 -1.50
C GLU A 304 -6.20 -11.54 -0.59
N GLY A 305 -5.75 -11.63 0.67
CA GLY A 305 -6.26 -12.60 1.62
C GLY A 305 -5.82 -14.03 1.32
N GLY A 306 -6.77 -14.91 1.15
CA GLY A 306 -6.58 -16.34 0.90
C GLY A 306 -7.25 -17.23 1.95
N THR A 307 -6.85 -18.49 1.99
CA THR A 307 -7.49 -19.55 2.78
C THR A 307 -7.58 -19.26 4.29
N HIS A 308 -6.58 -18.61 4.89
CA HIS A 308 -6.60 -18.23 6.31
C HIS A 308 -7.63 -17.13 6.61
N LEU A 309 -7.74 -16.11 5.73
CA LEU A 309 -8.77 -15.07 5.84
C LEU A 309 -10.17 -15.66 5.65
N GLN A 310 -10.34 -16.53 4.67
CA GLN A 310 -11.60 -17.25 4.46
C GLN A 310 -11.99 -18.06 5.71
N GLY A 311 -11.04 -18.79 6.31
CA GLY A 311 -11.26 -19.54 7.56
C GLY A 311 -11.71 -18.63 8.69
N PHE A 312 -11.10 -17.46 8.87
CA PHE A 312 -11.50 -16.48 9.87
C PHE A 312 -12.95 -16.00 9.66
N LYS A 313 -13.29 -15.55 8.44
CA LYS A 313 -14.63 -15.08 8.10
C LYS A 313 -15.70 -16.14 8.35
N MET A 314 -15.42 -17.40 8.01
CA MET A 314 -16.32 -18.53 8.26
C MET A 314 -16.50 -18.80 9.77
N GLY A 315 -15.40 -18.83 10.53
CA GLY A 315 -15.43 -19.06 11.98
C GLY A 315 -16.19 -17.97 12.71
N LEU A 316 -15.90 -16.71 12.39
CA LEU A 316 -16.55 -15.52 12.93
C LEU A 316 -18.07 -15.55 12.73
N SER A 317 -18.50 -15.67 11.47
CA SER A 317 -19.93 -15.62 11.13
C SER A 317 -20.70 -16.78 11.76
N ARG A 318 -20.12 -17.98 11.76
CA ARG A 318 -20.73 -19.18 12.37
C ARG A 318 -20.93 -19.01 13.88
N SER A 319 -19.90 -18.60 14.61
CA SER A 319 -19.95 -18.46 16.06
C SER A 319 -20.97 -17.40 16.49
N LEU A 320 -20.90 -16.20 15.90
CA LEU A 320 -21.80 -15.09 16.22
C LEU A 320 -23.27 -15.41 15.88
N LYS A 321 -23.51 -16.07 14.75
CA LYS A 321 -24.85 -16.50 14.34
C LYS A 321 -25.42 -17.52 15.32
N ASN A 322 -24.65 -18.56 15.64
CA ASN A 322 -25.06 -19.62 16.58
C ASN A 322 -25.37 -19.02 17.97
N TYR A 323 -24.52 -18.12 18.46
CA TYR A 323 -24.75 -17.47 19.74
C TYR A 323 -26.02 -16.62 19.74
N ALA A 324 -26.25 -15.83 18.68
CA ALA A 324 -27.43 -14.98 18.55
C ALA A 324 -28.73 -15.79 18.48
N GLU A 325 -28.74 -16.93 17.79
CA GLU A 325 -29.87 -17.86 17.71
C GLU A 325 -30.11 -18.54 19.05
N LYS A 326 -29.07 -19.12 19.68
CA LYS A 326 -29.15 -19.81 20.98
C LYS A 326 -29.72 -18.92 22.09
N ASN A 327 -29.34 -17.65 22.09
CA ASN A 327 -29.76 -16.68 23.12
C ASN A 327 -30.99 -15.84 22.71
N ASN A 328 -31.68 -16.22 21.63
CA ASN A 328 -32.91 -15.55 21.17
C ASN A 328 -32.75 -14.06 20.85
N LEU A 329 -31.53 -13.60 20.54
CA LEU A 329 -31.24 -12.18 20.28
C LEU A 329 -31.80 -11.71 18.94
N LEU A 330 -32.12 -12.62 18.03
CA LEU A 330 -32.71 -12.37 16.72
C LEU A 330 -34.24 -12.38 16.71
N ALA A 331 -34.92 -12.61 17.84
CA ALA A 331 -36.37 -12.78 17.88
C ALA A 331 -37.19 -11.60 17.34
N LYS A 332 -36.65 -10.38 17.40
CA LYS A 332 -37.29 -9.16 16.87
C LYS A 332 -36.85 -8.85 15.44
N PHE A 333 -35.84 -9.48 14.92
CA PHE A 333 -35.31 -9.24 13.58
C PHE A 333 -36.04 -10.14 12.57
N LYS A 334 -36.64 -9.55 11.53
CA LYS A 334 -37.41 -10.24 10.50
C LYS A 334 -36.69 -10.36 9.16
N GLY A 335 -35.39 -10.07 9.12
CA GLY A 335 -34.55 -10.12 7.93
C GLY A 335 -33.63 -11.32 7.89
N ASP A 336 -32.86 -11.44 6.80
CA ASP A 336 -31.79 -12.41 6.67
C ASP A 336 -30.46 -11.74 6.98
N LEU A 337 -29.60 -12.40 7.77
CA LEU A 337 -28.22 -11.98 8.02
C LEU A 337 -27.34 -12.43 6.86
N SER A 338 -26.54 -11.52 6.33
CA SER A 338 -25.50 -11.86 5.36
C SER A 338 -24.12 -11.89 6.04
N PRO A 339 -23.13 -12.55 5.43
CA PRO A 339 -21.76 -12.56 5.96
C PRO A 339 -21.17 -11.16 6.18
N GLU A 340 -21.54 -10.17 5.39
CA GLU A 340 -21.10 -8.77 5.52
C GLU A 340 -21.55 -8.13 6.83
N ASP A 341 -22.77 -8.46 7.28
CA ASP A 341 -23.36 -7.85 8.49
C ASP A 341 -22.53 -8.16 9.75
N PHE A 342 -21.84 -9.32 9.76
CA PHE A 342 -20.97 -9.73 10.87
C PHE A 342 -19.65 -8.97 10.90
N ARG A 343 -19.30 -8.26 9.84
CA ARG A 343 -18.00 -7.58 9.70
C ARG A 343 -18.10 -6.05 9.69
N GLU A 344 -19.31 -5.49 9.69
CA GLU A 344 -19.49 -4.04 9.78
C GLU A 344 -18.97 -3.52 11.12
N GLY A 345 -18.04 -2.57 11.06
CA GLY A 345 -17.36 -2.01 12.23
C GLY A 345 -16.34 -2.96 12.87
N LEU A 346 -15.91 -4.00 12.16
CA LEU A 346 -14.89 -4.94 12.62
C LEU A 346 -13.51 -4.48 12.17
N THR A 347 -12.58 -4.40 13.12
CA THR A 347 -11.14 -4.36 12.87
C THR A 347 -10.52 -5.67 13.32
N ALA A 348 -9.78 -6.36 12.45
CA ALA A 348 -9.16 -7.64 12.78
C ALA A 348 -7.77 -7.76 12.13
N VAL A 349 -6.85 -8.40 12.84
CA VAL A 349 -5.53 -8.78 12.33
C VAL A 349 -5.40 -10.29 12.48
N ILE A 350 -5.11 -10.98 11.39
CA ILE A 350 -4.94 -12.42 11.33
C ILE A 350 -3.49 -12.72 10.96
N SER A 351 -2.74 -13.39 11.83
CA SER A 351 -1.37 -13.83 11.58
C SER A 351 -1.30 -15.36 11.71
N VAL A 352 -0.85 -16.01 10.64
CA VAL A 352 -0.62 -17.45 10.65
C VAL A 352 0.83 -17.76 10.30
N LYS A 353 1.38 -18.82 10.90
CA LYS A 353 2.72 -19.31 10.60
C LYS A 353 2.63 -20.66 9.91
N VAL A 354 3.00 -20.70 8.64
CA VAL A 354 2.90 -21.88 7.78
C VAL A 354 4.32 -22.31 7.38
N ALA A 355 4.65 -23.58 7.59
CA ALA A 355 5.99 -24.09 7.28
C ALA A 355 6.28 -24.11 5.76
N GLU A 356 5.27 -24.44 4.95
CA GLU A 356 5.37 -24.50 3.50
C GLU A 356 4.20 -23.70 2.88
N PRO A 357 4.26 -22.34 2.89
CA PRO A 357 3.15 -21.56 2.36
C PRO A 357 3.13 -21.62 0.83
N GLN A 358 1.95 -21.85 0.29
CA GLN A 358 1.68 -21.86 -1.14
C GLN A 358 0.96 -20.56 -1.49
N PHE A 359 1.61 -19.69 -2.24
CA PHE A 359 1.03 -18.41 -2.66
C PHE A 359 0.60 -18.46 -4.13
N GLU A 360 -0.47 -17.74 -4.45
CA GLU A 360 -0.85 -17.47 -5.83
C GLU A 360 0.08 -16.37 -6.40
N GLY A 361 1.23 -16.77 -6.98
CA GLY A 361 2.17 -15.86 -7.62
C GLY A 361 3.36 -15.41 -6.75
N GLN A 362 4.33 -14.77 -7.41
CA GLN A 362 5.61 -14.35 -6.83
C GLN A 362 5.47 -13.23 -5.81
N THR A 363 4.45 -12.40 -5.93
CA THR A 363 4.20 -11.26 -5.02
C THR A 363 3.65 -11.66 -3.66
N LYS A 364 3.34 -12.96 -3.46
CA LYS A 364 2.86 -13.54 -2.20
C LYS A 364 1.60 -12.87 -1.62
N THR A 365 0.73 -12.36 -2.49
CA THR A 365 -0.44 -11.57 -2.09
C THR A 365 -1.61 -12.40 -1.57
N LYS A 366 -1.68 -13.71 -1.93
CA LYS A 366 -2.79 -14.59 -1.57
C LYS A 366 -2.30 -15.97 -1.17
N LEU A 367 -2.77 -16.48 -0.02
CA LEU A 367 -2.44 -17.83 0.46
C LEU A 367 -3.38 -18.87 -0.14
N GLY A 368 -2.80 -19.98 -0.66
CA GLY A 368 -3.54 -21.08 -1.26
C GLY A 368 -3.67 -22.36 -0.40
N ASN A 369 -2.98 -22.47 0.73
CA ASN A 369 -2.94 -23.67 1.58
C ASN A 369 -4.33 -24.08 2.09
N PRO A 370 -4.94 -25.22 1.68
CA PRO A 370 -6.31 -25.59 2.07
C PRO A 370 -6.47 -25.86 3.57
N GLU A 371 -5.43 -26.41 4.23
CA GLU A 371 -5.44 -26.71 5.66
C GLU A 371 -5.62 -25.47 6.54
N ALA A 372 -5.19 -24.29 6.07
CA ALA A 372 -5.33 -23.05 6.80
C ALA A 372 -6.81 -22.66 7.01
N THR A 373 -7.70 -22.93 6.04
CA THR A 373 -9.12 -22.60 6.15
C THR A 373 -9.75 -23.30 7.35
N SER A 374 -9.57 -24.61 7.47
CA SER A 374 -10.18 -25.38 8.57
C SER A 374 -9.55 -25.05 9.91
N ALA A 375 -8.22 -24.91 9.97
CA ALA A 375 -7.48 -24.61 11.20
C ALA A 375 -7.90 -23.24 11.78
N VAL A 376 -7.91 -22.20 10.95
CA VAL A 376 -8.29 -20.85 11.37
C VAL A 376 -9.77 -20.78 11.73
N SER A 377 -10.66 -21.42 10.93
CA SER A 377 -12.11 -21.42 11.22
C SER A 377 -12.43 -22.09 12.56
N GLN A 378 -11.76 -23.20 12.88
CA GLN A 378 -11.96 -23.89 14.15
C GLN A 378 -11.40 -23.11 15.34
N ALA A 379 -10.19 -22.54 15.20
CA ALA A 379 -9.57 -21.74 16.26
C ALA A 379 -10.41 -20.49 16.56
N THR A 380 -10.83 -19.78 15.52
CA THR A 380 -11.67 -18.57 15.64
C THR A 380 -13.00 -18.90 16.32
N ALA A 381 -13.70 -19.95 15.87
CA ALA A 381 -14.98 -20.30 16.45
C ALA A 381 -14.85 -20.73 17.91
N ALA A 382 -13.86 -21.55 18.25
CA ALA A 382 -13.67 -22.02 19.62
C ALA A 382 -13.39 -20.86 20.60
N ALA A 383 -12.53 -19.92 20.22
CA ALA A 383 -12.22 -18.76 21.04
C ALA A 383 -13.41 -17.80 21.16
N LEU A 384 -14.14 -17.57 20.07
CA LEU A 384 -15.33 -16.71 20.08
C LEU A 384 -16.47 -17.33 20.89
N ASP A 385 -16.75 -18.64 20.73
CA ASP A 385 -17.78 -19.32 21.49
C ASP A 385 -17.51 -19.20 23.00
N GLN A 386 -16.25 -19.35 23.42
CA GLN A 386 -15.85 -19.16 24.81
C GLN A 386 -16.03 -17.69 25.23
N TYR A 387 -15.52 -16.74 24.47
CA TYR A 387 -15.60 -15.31 24.81
C TYR A 387 -17.06 -14.83 24.94
N LEU A 388 -17.92 -15.20 24.01
CA LEU A 388 -19.32 -14.80 24.00
C LEU A 388 -20.11 -15.36 25.20
N GLU A 389 -19.78 -16.55 25.67
CA GLU A 389 -20.37 -17.17 26.88
C GLU A 389 -19.86 -16.46 28.16
N GLU A 390 -18.58 -16.09 28.21
CA GLU A 390 -17.96 -15.40 29.35
C GLU A 390 -18.37 -13.93 29.45
N HIS A 391 -18.69 -13.27 28.32
CA HIS A 391 -18.97 -11.84 28.21
C HIS A 391 -20.35 -11.54 27.59
N PRO A 392 -21.46 -11.96 28.21
CA PRO A 392 -22.80 -11.88 27.60
C PRO A 392 -23.29 -10.44 27.31
N LYS A 393 -22.79 -9.43 28.03
CA LYS A 393 -23.12 -8.02 27.77
C LYS A 393 -22.48 -7.53 26.47
N GLU A 394 -21.20 -7.83 26.29
CA GLU A 394 -20.43 -7.46 25.11
C GLU A 394 -20.94 -8.25 23.88
N ALA A 395 -21.21 -9.54 24.05
CA ALA A 395 -21.81 -10.38 23.02
C ALA A 395 -23.16 -9.81 22.54
N LYS A 396 -23.99 -9.33 23.44
CA LYS A 396 -25.25 -8.68 23.08
C LYS A 396 -25.01 -7.39 22.29
N THR A 397 -24.06 -6.56 22.69
CA THR A 397 -23.70 -5.32 21.98
C THR A 397 -23.22 -5.60 20.56
N ILE A 398 -22.38 -6.64 20.39
CA ILE A 398 -21.91 -7.07 19.06
C ILE A 398 -23.10 -7.53 18.19
N VAL A 399 -24.00 -8.38 18.74
CA VAL A 399 -25.17 -8.85 17.98
C VAL A 399 -26.12 -7.70 17.64
N GLU A 400 -26.32 -6.72 18.54
CA GLU A 400 -27.12 -5.53 18.25
C GLU A 400 -26.54 -4.70 17.10
N LYS A 401 -25.20 -4.59 17.01
CA LYS A 401 -24.51 -3.94 15.88
C LYS A 401 -24.74 -4.72 14.58
N ILE A 402 -24.65 -6.05 14.60
CA ILE A 402 -24.91 -6.92 13.44
C ILE A 402 -26.34 -6.75 12.94
N VAL A 403 -27.33 -6.73 13.85
CA VAL A 403 -28.75 -6.52 13.50
C VAL A 403 -28.98 -5.15 12.90
N LEU A 404 -28.30 -4.12 13.42
CA LEU A 404 -28.35 -2.75 12.87
C LEU A 404 -27.78 -2.72 11.45
N ALA A 405 -26.63 -3.34 11.21
CA ALA A 405 -26.01 -3.47 9.89
C ALA A 405 -26.95 -4.17 8.88
N ALA A 406 -27.51 -5.32 9.26
CA ALA A 406 -28.46 -6.05 8.43
C ALA A 406 -29.71 -5.23 8.09
N THR A 407 -30.21 -4.47 9.05
CA THR A 407 -31.38 -3.57 8.86
C THR A 407 -31.05 -2.45 7.88
N ALA A 408 -29.90 -1.80 8.03
CA ALA A 408 -29.43 -0.76 7.14
C ALA A 408 -29.22 -1.30 5.70
N ARG A 409 -28.61 -2.47 5.55
CA ARG A 409 -28.43 -3.16 4.27
C ARG A 409 -29.77 -3.49 3.59
N ALA A 410 -30.74 -4.00 4.34
CA ALA A 410 -32.06 -4.30 3.82
C ALA A 410 -32.80 -3.02 3.34
N ALA A 411 -32.67 -1.91 4.07
CA ALA A 411 -33.20 -0.61 3.67
C ALA A 411 -32.54 -0.08 2.40
N ALA A 412 -31.20 -0.18 2.30
CA ALA A 412 -30.43 0.22 1.11
C ALA A 412 -30.83 -0.61 -0.12
N ARG A 413 -31.00 -1.93 0.03
CA ARG A 413 -31.47 -2.80 -1.05
C ARG A 413 -32.86 -2.40 -1.54
N LYS A 414 -33.80 -2.16 -0.63
CA LYS A 414 -35.16 -1.71 -0.96
C LYS A 414 -35.16 -0.36 -1.68
N ALA A 415 -34.31 0.57 -1.27
CA ALA A 415 -34.14 1.86 -1.95
C ALA A 415 -33.63 1.68 -3.39
N ARG A 416 -32.64 0.79 -3.60
CA ARG A 416 -32.12 0.45 -4.95
C ARG A 416 -33.22 -0.17 -5.84
N GLU A 417 -33.97 -1.12 -5.34
CA GLU A 417 -35.07 -1.76 -6.08
C GLU A 417 -36.15 -0.75 -6.49
N MET A 418 -36.47 0.22 -5.63
CA MET A 418 -37.41 1.30 -5.97
C MET A 418 -36.87 2.22 -7.07
N VAL A 419 -35.57 2.49 -7.09
CA VAL A 419 -34.94 3.29 -8.17
C VAL A 419 -34.96 2.51 -9.50
N GLN A 420 -34.62 1.21 -9.46
CA GLN A 420 -34.65 0.35 -10.66
C GLN A 420 -36.06 0.17 -11.21
N ARG A 421 -37.08 0.07 -10.36
CA ARG A 421 -38.49 -0.04 -10.80
C ARG A 421 -39.07 1.26 -11.38
N LYS A 422 -38.48 2.41 -11.07
CA LYS A 422 -38.90 3.73 -11.65
C LYS A 422 -38.34 3.99 -13.04
N THR A 423 -37.54 3.08 -13.59
CA THR A 423 -37.05 3.15 -14.98
C THR A 423 -37.54 1.91 -15.75
N PRO A 424 -38.85 1.82 -16.13
CA PRO A 424 -39.31 0.77 -17.00
C PRO A 424 -39.00 1.18 -18.45
N MET A 425 -38.31 0.31 -19.15
CA MET A 425 -37.93 0.36 -20.56
C MET A 425 -36.73 1.24 -20.93
N GLY A 426 -35.66 0.54 -21.25
CA GLY A 426 -34.66 0.97 -22.21
C GLY A 426 -33.51 1.78 -21.59
N GLY A 427 -32.39 1.11 -21.44
CA GLY A 427 -31.06 1.71 -21.27
C GLY A 427 -30.95 2.65 -20.08
N ALA A 428 -30.16 2.30 -19.11
CA ALA A 428 -29.68 3.28 -18.14
C ALA A 428 -29.03 4.40 -18.95
N GLY A 429 -29.79 5.51 -19.17
CA GLY A 429 -29.28 6.65 -19.91
C GLY A 429 -27.99 7.12 -19.25
N MET A 430 -26.97 7.33 -20.06
CA MET A 430 -25.71 7.91 -19.61
C MET A 430 -25.96 9.13 -18.73
N PRO A 431 -25.17 9.42 -17.72
CA PRO A 431 -25.35 10.63 -16.92
C PRO A 431 -25.43 11.83 -17.85
N GLY A 432 -26.48 12.65 -17.74
CA GLY A 432 -26.71 13.77 -18.67
C GLY A 432 -25.58 14.79 -18.75
N LYS A 433 -24.63 14.72 -17.78
CA LYS A 433 -23.41 15.53 -17.75
C LYS A 433 -22.20 14.87 -18.40
N LEU A 434 -22.21 13.55 -18.64
CA LEU A 434 -21.11 12.85 -19.27
C LEU A 434 -20.98 13.27 -20.75
N ALA A 435 -19.83 13.81 -21.10
CA ALA A 435 -19.40 13.95 -22.47
C ALA A 435 -18.55 12.73 -22.85
N ASP A 436 -19.17 11.72 -23.42
CA ASP A 436 -18.53 10.44 -23.73
C ASP A 436 -17.56 10.52 -24.93
N CYS A 437 -16.69 9.53 -25.05
CA CYS A 437 -15.83 9.33 -26.22
C CYS A 437 -16.49 8.42 -27.26
N SER A 438 -15.97 8.41 -28.46
CA SER A 438 -16.53 7.63 -29.56
C SER A 438 -15.91 6.24 -29.74
N ASP A 439 -14.73 5.99 -29.21
CA ASP A 439 -14.10 4.68 -29.17
C ASP A 439 -14.77 3.82 -28.09
N HIS A 440 -14.81 2.51 -28.30
CA HIS A 440 -15.40 1.53 -27.38
C HIS A 440 -14.38 0.55 -26.83
N ASP A 441 -13.10 0.70 -27.20
CA ASP A 441 -12.00 -0.09 -26.65
C ASP A 441 -11.57 0.49 -25.29
N PRO A 442 -11.87 -0.19 -24.15
CA PRO A 442 -11.58 0.35 -22.83
C PRO A 442 -10.09 0.65 -22.59
N GLU A 443 -9.19 -0.09 -23.25
CA GLU A 443 -7.73 0.09 -23.09
C GLU A 443 -7.26 1.43 -23.65
N LYS A 444 -7.97 1.97 -24.64
CA LYS A 444 -7.68 3.26 -25.27
C LYS A 444 -8.45 4.40 -24.62
N CYS A 445 -9.58 4.10 -23.97
CA CYS A 445 -10.49 5.10 -23.45
C CYS A 445 -10.11 5.60 -22.06
N GLU A 446 -10.28 6.89 -21.84
CA GLU A 446 -9.96 7.60 -20.61
C GLU A 446 -11.17 8.39 -20.12
N LEU A 447 -11.45 8.32 -18.81
CA LEU A 447 -12.47 9.13 -18.15
C LEU A 447 -11.82 10.18 -17.26
N PHE A 448 -12.06 11.45 -17.54
CA PHE A 448 -11.66 12.55 -16.67
C PHE A 448 -12.81 12.91 -15.72
N LEU A 449 -12.57 12.82 -14.43
CA LEU A 449 -13.43 13.35 -13.37
C LEU A 449 -12.97 14.77 -13.07
N VAL A 450 -13.77 15.76 -13.48
CA VAL A 450 -13.36 17.16 -13.49
C VAL A 450 -14.14 17.95 -12.44
N GLU A 451 -13.46 18.81 -11.70
CA GLU A 451 -14.07 19.70 -10.73
C GLU A 451 -14.92 20.78 -11.43
N GLY A 452 -16.22 20.74 -11.16
CA GLY A 452 -17.14 21.79 -11.57
C GLY A 452 -17.50 21.81 -13.07
N ASP A 453 -18.55 22.56 -13.38
CA ASP A 453 -19.05 22.69 -14.75
C ASP A 453 -18.17 23.62 -15.60
N SER A 454 -17.45 24.58 -15.01
CA SER A 454 -16.56 25.53 -15.72
C SER A 454 -15.35 24.81 -16.32
N ALA A 455 -14.52 24.18 -15.46
CA ALA A 455 -13.38 23.40 -15.91
C ALA A 455 -13.81 22.21 -16.79
N GLY A 456 -14.97 21.59 -16.48
CA GLY A 456 -15.59 20.57 -17.32
C GLY A 456 -15.96 21.08 -18.71
N GLY A 457 -16.35 22.35 -18.86
CA GLY A 457 -16.60 23.02 -20.14
C GLY A 457 -15.34 23.15 -20.99
N THR A 458 -14.27 23.68 -20.39
CA THR A 458 -12.94 23.81 -21.03
C THR A 458 -12.39 22.45 -21.45
N ALA A 459 -12.45 21.45 -20.55
CA ALA A 459 -12.00 20.09 -20.84
C ALA A 459 -12.78 19.42 -21.97
N LYS A 460 -14.11 19.67 -22.07
CA LYS A 460 -14.94 19.16 -23.17
C LYS A 460 -14.56 19.76 -24.53
N GLN A 461 -14.07 20.99 -24.55
CA GLN A 461 -13.61 21.63 -25.77
C GLN A 461 -12.24 21.15 -26.19
N GLY A 462 -11.27 21.08 -25.24
CA GLY A 462 -9.88 20.72 -25.51
C GLY A 462 -9.61 19.23 -25.73
N ARG A 463 -10.50 18.31 -25.33
CA ARG A 463 -10.26 16.85 -25.35
C ARG A 463 -10.12 16.22 -26.74
N ASP A 464 -9.47 15.09 -26.83
CA ASP A 464 -9.65 14.18 -27.97
C ASP A 464 -10.98 13.40 -27.80
N ARG A 465 -11.98 13.78 -28.58
CA ARG A 465 -13.32 13.19 -28.51
C ARG A 465 -13.38 11.72 -28.88
N ARG A 466 -12.33 11.17 -29.45
CA ARG A 466 -12.27 9.76 -29.82
C ARG A 466 -12.07 8.89 -28.59
N ILE A 467 -11.13 9.26 -27.73
CA ILE A 467 -10.67 8.41 -26.62
C ILE A 467 -10.93 9.00 -25.23
N GLN A 468 -11.26 10.30 -25.12
CA GLN A 468 -11.40 10.96 -23.82
C GLN A 468 -12.86 11.33 -23.53
N ALA A 469 -13.36 10.85 -22.39
CA ALA A 469 -14.65 11.19 -21.82
C ALA A 469 -14.47 12.17 -20.65
N ILE A 470 -15.42 13.09 -20.46
CA ILE A 470 -15.41 14.09 -19.39
C ILE A 470 -16.69 13.97 -18.57
N LEU A 471 -16.53 13.77 -17.26
CA LEU A 471 -17.60 13.80 -16.27
C LEU A 471 -17.35 14.94 -15.27
N PRO A 472 -18.05 16.08 -15.40
CA PRO A 472 -17.99 17.14 -14.40
C PRO A 472 -18.70 16.72 -13.11
N LEU A 473 -18.05 16.93 -11.97
CA LEU A 473 -18.59 16.72 -10.64
C LEU A 473 -19.06 18.05 -10.05
N ARG A 474 -20.17 18.04 -9.29
CA ARG A 474 -20.71 19.25 -8.66
C ARG A 474 -20.01 19.55 -7.34
N GLY A 475 -18.77 20.05 -7.40
CA GLY A 475 -18.01 20.43 -6.20
C GLY A 475 -17.67 19.21 -5.32
N LYS A 476 -17.68 19.41 -4.02
CA LYS A 476 -17.33 18.38 -3.03
C LYS A 476 -18.34 17.24 -3.04
N ILE A 477 -17.91 16.04 -3.41
CA ILE A 477 -18.75 14.83 -3.31
C ILE A 477 -18.95 14.42 -1.86
N LEU A 478 -19.91 13.53 -1.61
CA LEU A 478 -20.16 13.00 -0.27
C LEU A 478 -18.91 12.34 0.31
N ASN A 479 -18.55 12.70 1.54
CA ASN A 479 -17.53 11.99 2.29
C ASN A 479 -18.08 10.62 2.73
N VAL A 480 -17.68 9.58 2.01
CA VAL A 480 -18.15 8.21 2.23
C VAL A 480 -17.53 7.55 3.46
N GLU A 481 -16.48 8.13 4.05
CA GLU A 481 -15.91 7.66 5.32
C GLU A 481 -16.88 7.91 6.49
N LYS A 482 -17.63 9.04 6.43
CA LYS A 482 -18.59 9.45 7.46
C LYS A 482 -20.02 9.00 7.17
N ALA A 483 -20.29 8.53 5.97
CA ALA A 483 -21.64 8.20 5.52
C ALA A 483 -21.88 6.70 5.56
N ALA A 484 -23.04 6.31 6.06
CA ALA A 484 -23.52 4.94 5.90
C ALA A 484 -23.67 4.59 4.41
N GLN A 485 -23.53 3.31 4.08
CA GLN A 485 -23.47 2.81 2.71
C GLN A 485 -24.72 3.18 1.87
N ASP A 486 -25.91 3.21 2.48
CA ASP A 486 -27.15 3.61 1.83
C ASP A 486 -27.12 5.07 1.35
N ARG A 487 -26.61 5.98 2.18
CA ARG A 487 -26.42 7.39 1.84
C ARG A 487 -25.39 7.59 0.72
N ALA A 488 -24.32 6.79 0.70
CA ALA A 488 -23.34 6.85 -0.37
C ALA A 488 -24.00 6.59 -1.74
N PHE A 489 -24.87 5.58 -1.83
CA PHE A 489 -25.59 5.27 -3.08
C PHE A 489 -26.79 6.15 -3.38
N GLU A 490 -27.28 6.95 -2.43
CA GLU A 490 -28.25 8.02 -2.69
C GLU A 490 -27.61 9.24 -3.36
N SER A 491 -26.30 9.44 -3.22
CA SER A 491 -25.57 10.54 -3.85
C SER A 491 -25.62 10.44 -5.37
N GLN A 492 -26.03 11.55 -6.02
CA GLN A 492 -26.12 11.61 -7.48
C GLN A 492 -24.73 11.48 -8.13
N GLU A 493 -23.71 12.10 -7.54
CA GLU A 493 -22.32 12.06 -8.03
C GLU A 493 -21.78 10.64 -8.00
N VAL A 494 -21.98 9.91 -6.91
CA VAL A 494 -21.58 8.50 -6.77
C VAL A 494 -22.26 7.65 -7.85
N ARG A 495 -23.57 7.81 -8.03
CA ARG A 495 -24.31 7.09 -9.09
C ARG A 495 -23.82 7.43 -10.49
N ASN A 496 -23.51 8.70 -10.74
CA ASN A 496 -22.98 9.13 -12.03
C ASN A 496 -21.62 8.48 -12.34
N ILE A 497 -20.74 8.35 -11.34
CA ILE A 497 -19.44 7.67 -11.49
C ILE A 497 -19.65 6.19 -11.83
N TYR A 498 -20.48 5.46 -11.07
CA TYR A 498 -20.79 4.05 -11.36
C TYR A 498 -21.35 3.85 -12.76
N THR A 499 -22.31 4.70 -13.14
CA THR A 499 -22.94 4.63 -14.46
C THR A 499 -21.97 4.96 -15.60
N ALA A 500 -21.12 5.98 -15.41
CA ALA A 500 -20.10 6.35 -16.41
C ALA A 500 -19.09 5.23 -16.61
N LEU A 501 -18.60 4.63 -15.53
CA LEU A 501 -17.63 3.53 -15.58
C LEU A 501 -18.21 2.23 -16.14
N GLY A 502 -19.54 2.05 -16.06
CA GLY A 502 -20.20 0.83 -16.52
C GLY A 502 -20.05 -0.36 -15.57
N VAL A 503 -19.51 -0.14 -14.37
CA VAL A 503 -19.31 -1.18 -13.37
C VAL A 503 -20.47 -1.25 -12.38
N THR A 504 -20.62 -2.40 -11.74
CA THR A 504 -21.59 -2.62 -10.66
C THR A 504 -20.91 -2.56 -9.31
N VAL A 505 -21.69 -2.40 -8.25
CA VAL A 505 -21.18 -2.49 -6.88
C VAL A 505 -20.55 -3.86 -6.69
N ALA A 506 -19.38 -3.89 -6.06
CA ALA A 506 -18.68 -5.13 -5.75
C ALA A 506 -19.62 -6.15 -5.06
N GLN A 507 -19.55 -7.38 -5.51
CA GLN A 507 -20.31 -8.50 -4.95
C GLN A 507 -19.36 -9.41 -4.20
N GLU A 508 -19.83 -9.95 -3.07
CA GLU A 508 -19.10 -10.93 -2.29
C GLU A 508 -19.32 -12.31 -2.92
N ASP A 509 -18.23 -13.01 -3.19
CA ASP A 509 -18.26 -14.38 -3.68
C ASP A 509 -18.49 -15.39 -2.54
N GLU A 510 -18.51 -16.70 -2.85
CA GLU A 510 -18.69 -17.77 -1.86
C GLU A 510 -17.55 -17.81 -0.83
N SER A 511 -16.38 -17.22 -1.13
CA SER A 511 -15.24 -17.11 -0.22
C SER A 511 -15.33 -15.90 0.72
N GLY A 512 -16.29 -15.00 0.51
CA GLY A 512 -16.48 -13.77 1.26
C GLY A 512 -15.55 -12.64 0.78
N GLU A 513 -14.99 -12.75 -0.42
CA GLU A 513 -14.22 -11.69 -1.06
C GLU A 513 -15.14 -10.80 -1.92
N LYS A 514 -14.89 -9.48 -1.84
CA LYS A 514 -15.64 -8.50 -2.63
C LYS A 514 -14.91 -8.25 -3.94
N HIS A 515 -15.51 -8.64 -5.04
CA HIS A 515 -14.97 -8.41 -6.37
C HIS A 515 -15.91 -7.53 -7.18
N MET A 516 -15.31 -6.56 -7.86
CA MET A 516 -16.01 -5.74 -8.84
C MET A 516 -15.91 -6.40 -10.22
N ASP A 517 -17.02 -6.57 -10.90
CA ASP A 517 -17.01 -7.03 -12.30
C ASP A 517 -16.42 -5.94 -13.21
N LEU A 518 -15.13 -6.07 -13.50
CA LEU A 518 -14.39 -5.16 -14.37
C LEU A 518 -14.55 -5.49 -15.86
N SER A 519 -15.23 -6.60 -16.23
CA SER A 519 -15.44 -6.98 -17.62
C SER A 519 -16.26 -5.96 -18.42
N LYS A 520 -17.03 -5.13 -17.71
CA LYS A 520 -17.85 -4.05 -18.28
C LYS A 520 -17.24 -2.66 -18.10
N LEU A 521 -16.02 -2.60 -17.56
CA LEU A 521 -15.33 -1.32 -17.37
C LEU A 521 -15.11 -0.65 -18.73
N ARG A 522 -15.53 0.60 -18.85
CA ARG A 522 -15.52 1.34 -20.12
C ARG A 522 -14.23 2.12 -20.35
N TYR A 523 -13.46 2.39 -19.32
CA TYR A 523 -12.24 3.20 -19.38
C TYR A 523 -11.16 2.58 -18.51
N HIS A 524 -10.02 2.21 -19.09
CA HIS A 524 -8.86 1.70 -18.32
C HIS A 524 -7.97 2.80 -17.74
N LYS A 525 -8.36 4.08 -17.93
CA LYS A 525 -7.78 5.20 -17.19
C LYS A 525 -8.89 6.10 -16.67
N VAL A 526 -8.94 6.22 -15.34
CA VAL A 526 -9.82 7.13 -14.62
C VAL A 526 -8.94 8.22 -14.03
N ILE A 527 -9.06 9.43 -14.56
CA ILE A 527 -8.15 10.53 -14.27
C ILE A 527 -8.89 11.57 -13.44
N ILE A 528 -8.45 11.78 -12.21
CA ILE A 528 -8.96 12.83 -11.33
C ILE A 528 -8.25 14.13 -11.71
N MET A 529 -9.02 15.15 -12.08
CA MET A 529 -8.52 16.45 -12.52
C MET A 529 -9.24 17.56 -11.75
N THR A 530 -8.58 18.10 -10.73
CA THR A 530 -9.07 19.14 -9.83
C THR A 530 -8.19 20.38 -9.89
N ASP A 531 -8.69 21.49 -9.39
CA ASP A 531 -7.96 22.74 -9.31
C ASP A 531 -6.72 22.61 -8.39
N ALA A 532 -5.71 23.43 -8.64
CA ALA A 532 -4.45 23.41 -7.88
C ALA A 532 -4.54 24.23 -6.58
N ASP A 533 -5.68 24.22 -5.93
CA ASP A 533 -5.94 24.90 -4.65
C ASP A 533 -6.33 23.93 -3.53
N VAL A 534 -6.61 24.46 -2.35
CA VAL A 534 -6.96 23.65 -1.17
C VAL A 534 -8.32 22.94 -1.33
N ASP A 535 -9.26 23.54 -2.07
CA ASP A 535 -10.57 22.94 -2.32
C ASP A 535 -10.46 21.81 -3.33
N GLY A 536 -9.69 21.98 -4.41
CA GLY A 536 -9.40 20.94 -5.39
C GLY A 536 -8.66 19.75 -4.78
N SER A 537 -7.70 20.00 -3.89
CA SER A 537 -7.01 18.96 -3.13
C SER A 537 -7.98 18.17 -2.24
N HIS A 538 -8.93 18.86 -1.59
CA HIS A 538 -9.96 18.22 -0.78
C HIS A 538 -10.93 17.38 -1.65
N ILE A 539 -11.34 17.87 -2.82
CA ILE A 539 -12.18 17.12 -3.77
C ILE A 539 -11.45 15.86 -4.24
N ALA A 540 -10.16 15.96 -4.58
CA ALA A 540 -9.35 14.80 -4.93
C ALA A 540 -9.30 13.76 -3.78
N CYS A 541 -9.11 14.20 -2.53
CA CYS A 541 -9.16 13.33 -1.35
C CYS A 541 -10.52 12.64 -1.19
N LEU A 542 -11.64 13.34 -1.39
CA LEU A 542 -12.98 12.76 -1.33
C LEU A 542 -13.19 11.70 -2.40
N ILE A 543 -12.75 11.96 -3.64
CA ILE A 543 -12.84 11.01 -4.75
C ILE A 543 -11.95 9.79 -4.47
N LEU A 544 -10.72 9.98 -3.98
CA LEU A 544 -9.82 8.89 -3.62
C LEU A 544 -10.39 8.05 -2.47
N THR A 545 -11.00 8.68 -1.45
CA THR A 545 -11.70 7.99 -0.37
C THR A 545 -12.83 7.11 -0.92
N PHE A 546 -13.60 7.63 -1.87
CA PHE A 546 -14.65 6.87 -2.53
C PHE A 546 -14.09 5.67 -3.33
N PHE A 547 -13.04 5.86 -4.12
CA PHE A 547 -12.40 4.75 -4.84
C PHE A 547 -11.80 3.73 -3.89
N PHE A 548 -11.16 4.17 -2.82
CA PHE A 548 -10.56 3.28 -1.83
C PHE A 548 -11.62 2.41 -1.12
N ARG A 549 -12.78 3.00 -0.76
CA ARG A 549 -13.84 2.29 -0.02
C ARG A 549 -14.74 1.41 -0.89
N TYR A 550 -15.04 1.84 -2.12
CA TYR A 550 -16.09 1.23 -2.94
C TYR A 550 -15.61 0.68 -4.28
N MET A 551 -14.42 1.05 -4.73
CA MET A 551 -13.86 0.68 -6.03
C MET A 551 -12.38 0.31 -5.92
N PHE A 552 -12.01 -0.40 -4.84
CA PHE A 552 -10.62 -0.78 -4.55
C PHE A 552 -9.95 -1.50 -5.73
N ASP A 553 -10.69 -2.36 -6.43
CA ASP A 553 -10.20 -3.10 -7.59
C ASP A 553 -9.68 -2.19 -8.72
N LEU A 554 -10.23 -0.98 -8.87
CA LEU A 554 -9.72 -0.02 -9.86
C LEU A 554 -8.34 0.52 -9.48
N ILE A 555 -8.10 0.76 -8.19
CA ILE A 555 -6.77 1.18 -7.69
C ILE A 555 -5.79 0.02 -7.81
N LYS A 556 -6.20 -1.17 -7.37
CA LYS A 556 -5.38 -2.39 -7.41
C LYS A 556 -4.91 -2.73 -8.83
N ASN A 557 -5.78 -2.57 -9.83
CA ASN A 557 -5.45 -2.82 -11.24
C ASN A 557 -4.78 -1.62 -11.94
N GLY A 558 -4.49 -0.54 -11.19
CA GLY A 558 -3.75 0.60 -11.70
C GLY A 558 -4.52 1.49 -12.68
N TYR A 559 -5.86 1.53 -12.59
CA TYR A 559 -6.71 2.32 -13.49
C TYR A 559 -6.95 3.75 -13.00
N VAL A 560 -6.55 4.11 -11.78
CA VAL A 560 -6.80 5.43 -11.17
C VAL A 560 -5.55 6.31 -11.25
N TYR A 561 -5.73 7.53 -11.74
CA TYR A 561 -4.67 8.50 -11.94
C TYR A 561 -5.07 9.88 -11.42
N LEU A 562 -4.08 10.67 -11.02
CA LEU A 562 -4.22 12.08 -10.70
C LEU A 562 -3.52 12.90 -11.79
N ALA A 563 -4.24 13.83 -12.41
CA ALA A 563 -3.65 14.78 -13.34
C ALA A 563 -2.82 15.83 -12.58
N THR A 564 -1.70 16.22 -13.16
CA THR A 564 -0.82 17.23 -12.59
C THR A 564 -0.70 18.40 -13.56
N PRO A 565 -1.63 19.38 -13.52
CA PRO A 565 -1.53 20.58 -14.34
C PRO A 565 -0.36 21.45 -13.90
N PRO A 566 0.21 22.30 -14.78
CA PRO A 566 1.26 23.23 -14.41
C PRO A 566 0.71 24.32 -13.47
N LEU A 567 1.58 24.78 -12.55
CA LEU A 567 1.26 25.86 -11.63
C LEU A 567 1.52 27.24 -12.23
N TYR A 568 2.48 27.32 -13.18
CA TYR A 568 2.91 28.60 -13.75
C TYR A 568 3.07 28.54 -15.26
N LEU A 569 2.78 29.67 -15.91
CA LEU A 569 3.20 29.98 -17.26
C LEU A 569 4.17 31.16 -17.21
N VAL A 570 5.41 30.95 -17.68
CA VAL A 570 6.42 31.98 -17.84
C VAL A 570 6.51 32.35 -19.33
N LYS A 571 6.33 33.63 -19.65
CA LYS A 571 6.21 34.10 -21.04
C LYS A 571 7.10 35.30 -21.31
N LYS A 572 7.80 35.31 -22.45
CA LYS A 572 8.50 36.45 -22.98
C LYS A 572 8.30 36.55 -24.50
N GLY A 573 7.48 37.50 -24.93
CA GLY A 573 7.12 37.66 -26.34
C GLY A 573 6.30 36.44 -26.85
N LYS A 574 6.91 35.65 -27.74
CA LYS A 574 6.28 34.40 -28.28
C LYS A 574 6.78 33.14 -27.60
N GLU A 575 7.80 33.23 -26.73
CA GLU A 575 8.33 32.08 -26.02
C GLU A 575 7.51 31.84 -24.74
N GLU A 576 7.01 30.62 -24.57
CA GLU A 576 6.22 30.21 -23.43
C GLU A 576 6.83 28.96 -22.77
N ARG A 577 6.80 28.90 -21.42
CA ARG A 577 7.29 27.79 -20.63
C ARG A 577 6.28 27.48 -19.51
N TYR A 578 5.75 26.25 -19.49
CA TYR A 578 4.94 25.77 -18.38
C TYR A 578 5.85 25.22 -17.30
N CYS A 579 5.54 25.50 -16.03
CA CYS A 579 6.31 25.07 -14.87
C CYS A 579 5.41 24.49 -13.81
N TRP A 580 5.83 23.37 -13.22
CA TRP A 580 5.11 22.61 -12.20
C TRP A 580 5.63 22.89 -10.79
N THR A 581 6.83 23.48 -10.67
CA THR A 581 7.46 23.81 -9.39
C THR A 581 8.01 25.24 -9.41
N ASP A 582 8.22 25.81 -8.21
CA ASP A 582 8.86 27.12 -8.06
C ASP A 582 10.27 27.14 -8.65
N ALA A 583 11.04 26.07 -8.44
CA ALA A 583 12.39 25.94 -9.01
C ALA A 583 12.38 26.01 -10.55
N GLN A 584 11.42 25.30 -11.19
CA GLN A 584 11.25 25.38 -12.65
C GLN A 584 10.83 26.77 -13.12
N ARG A 585 9.96 27.45 -12.36
CA ARG A 585 9.57 28.84 -12.63
C ARG A 585 10.78 29.78 -12.59
N GLU A 586 11.61 29.68 -11.54
CA GLU A 586 12.82 30.52 -11.39
C GLU A 586 13.81 30.25 -12.52
N GLN A 587 14.05 28.98 -12.83
CA GLN A 587 14.90 28.61 -13.96
C GLN A 587 14.38 29.18 -15.29
N ALA A 588 13.07 28.95 -15.58
CA ALA A 588 12.46 29.47 -16.81
C ALA A 588 12.51 31.01 -16.89
N THR A 589 12.31 31.68 -15.74
CA THR A 589 12.42 33.15 -15.67
C THR A 589 13.83 33.62 -15.97
N ALA A 590 14.86 32.98 -15.42
CA ALA A 590 16.26 33.30 -15.68
C ALA A 590 16.65 33.02 -17.14
N GLU A 591 16.25 31.89 -17.71
CA GLU A 591 16.55 31.51 -19.09
C GLU A 591 15.89 32.46 -20.11
N LEU A 592 14.60 32.73 -19.97
CA LEU A 592 13.87 33.65 -20.84
C LEU A 592 14.29 35.11 -20.59
N GLY A 593 14.68 35.41 -19.34
CA GLY A 593 15.17 36.73 -18.93
C GLY A 593 16.46 37.10 -19.62
N ARG A 594 17.37 36.16 -19.89
CA ARG A 594 18.71 36.40 -20.46
C ARG A 594 19.48 37.50 -19.73
N GLY A 595 19.40 37.47 -18.37
CA GLY A 595 20.05 38.44 -17.49
C GLY A 595 19.25 39.75 -17.24
N SER A 596 18.01 39.85 -17.70
CA SER A 596 17.11 40.96 -17.39
C SER A 596 15.65 40.48 -17.33
N ASP A 597 14.98 40.69 -16.21
CA ASP A 597 13.57 40.34 -16.02
C ASP A 597 12.59 41.25 -16.79
N LYS A 598 13.10 42.25 -17.51
CA LYS A 598 12.24 43.15 -18.32
C LYS A 598 11.55 42.36 -19.44
N GLY A 599 10.21 42.36 -19.37
CA GLY A 599 9.34 41.73 -20.38
C GLY A 599 9.10 40.26 -20.18
N VAL A 600 9.55 39.65 -19.05
CA VAL A 600 9.11 38.33 -18.62
C VAL A 600 7.85 38.50 -17.80
N THR A 601 6.81 37.78 -18.18
CA THR A 601 5.53 37.72 -17.46
C THR A 601 5.38 36.33 -16.86
N VAL A 602 5.05 36.26 -15.58
CA VAL A 602 4.72 35.01 -14.87
C VAL A 602 3.24 35.02 -14.53
N GLN A 603 2.50 34.07 -15.08
CA GLN A 603 1.11 33.84 -14.74
C GLN A 603 1.05 32.61 -13.84
N ARG A 604 0.37 32.70 -12.71
CA ARG A 604 0.07 31.57 -11.83
C ARG A 604 -1.36 31.11 -12.10
N TYR A 605 -1.53 29.80 -12.29
CA TYR A 605 -2.85 29.19 -12.42
C TYR A 605 -3.32 28.72 -11.03
N LYS A 606 -4.50 29.20 -10.60
CA LYS A 606 -5.16 28.76 -9.37
C LYS A 606 -6.20 27.69 -9.64
N GLY A 607 -6.79 27.70 -10.84
CA GLY A 607 -7.80 26.74 -11.23
C GLY A 607 -7.72 26.41 -12.73
N LEU A 608 -8.22 25.24 -13.09
CA LEU A 608 -8.29 24.72 -14.46
C LEU A 608 -9.14 25.60 -15.38
N GLY A 609 -10.12 26.32 -14.81
CA GLY A 609 -10.96 27.27 -15.53
C GLY A 609 -10.26 28.53 -15.99
N GLU A 610 -9.02 28.79 -15.51
CA GLU A 610 -8.19 29.91 -15.97
C GLU A 610 -7.37 29.58 -17.22
N MET A 611 -7.31 28.30 -17.60
CA MET A 611 -6.66 27.84 -18.82
C MET A 611 -7.62 27.89 -20.00
N SER A 612 -7.10 28.22 -21.18
CA SER A 612 -7.82 27.97 -22.42
C SER A 612 -7.90 26.46 -22.69
N ASP A 613 -8.79 26.05 -23.58
CA ASP A 613 -8.93 24.65 -24.01
C ASP A 613 -7.64 24.12 -24.67
N GLU A 614 -6.94 24.95 -25.43
CA GLU A 614 -5.62 24.62 -26.01
C GLU A 614 -4.56 24.42 -24.92
N GLN A 615 -4.49 25.32 -23.93
CA GLN A 615 -3.54 25.22 -22.82
C GLN A 615 -3.79 23.98 -21.98
N LEU A 616 -5.06 23.68 -21.68
CA LEU A 616 -5.44 22.49 -20.91
C LEU A 616 -5.11 21.21 -21.67
N TRP A 617 -5.33 21.21 -23.00
CA TRP A 617 -4.93 20.10 -23.86
C TRP A 617 -3.42 19.86 -23.81
N GLU A 618 -2.64 20.88 -24.17
CA GLU A 618 -1.18 20.77 -24.33
C GLU A 618 -0.45 20.37 -23.04
N THR A 619 -0.98 20.74 -21.87
CA THR A 619 -0.27 20.56 -20.58
C THR A 619 -0.79 19.37 -19.78
N THR A 620 -2.10 19.05 -19.89
CA THR A 620 -2.77 18.17 -18.93
C THR A 620 -3.52 17.01 -19.59
N MET A 621 -4.01 17.17 -20.83
CA MET A 621 -4.85 16.16 -21.46
C MET A 621 -4.18 15.42 -22.62
N ASP A 622 -3.22 16.01 -23.31
CA ASP A 622 -2.47 15.35 -24.41
C ASP A 622 -1.69 14.13 -23.90
N PRO A 623 -1.99 12.92 -24.32
CA PRO A 623 -1.29 11.70 -23.88
C PRO A 623 0.23 11.74 -24.11
N ALA A 624 0.72 12.52 -25.08
CA ALA A 624 2.12 12.62 -25.43
C ALA A 624 2.91 13.58 -24.51
N ARG A 625 2.25 14.52 -23.83
CA ARG A 625 2.91 15.63 -23.10
C ARG A 625 2.54 15.71 -21.62
N ARG A 626 1.35 15.23 -21.25
CA ARG A 626 0.81 15.34 -19.89
C ARG A 626 1.61 14.55 -18.87
N VAL A 627 1.55 14.99 -17.62
CA VAL A 627 2.07 14.26 -16.47
C VAL A 627 0.90 13.69 -15.67
N LEU A 628 0.84 12.36 -15.55
CA LEU A 628 -0.12 11.67 -14.72
C LEU A 628 0.60 10.93 -13.60
N ARG A 629 0.06 11.03 -12.39
CA ARG A 629 0.50 10.23 -11.25
C ARG A 629 -0.48 9.08 -11.05
N GLN A 630 -0.03 7.86 -11.25
CA GLN A 630 -0.81 6.67 -10.95
C GLN A 630 -1.00 6.53 -9.44
N ILE A 631 -2.21 6.21 -9.02
CA ILE A 631 -2.52 5.97 -7.61
C ILE A 631 -2.25 4.50 -7.31
N THR A 632 -1.33 4.27 -6.39
CA THR A 632 -0.94 2.94 -5.91
C THR A 632 -1.09 2.86 -4.39
N ILE A 633 -1.31 1.67 -3.87
CA ILE A 633 -1.35 1.40 -2.42
C ILE A 633 -0.13 0.55 -2.11
N GLU A 634 0.81 1.11 -1.37
CA GLU A 634 2.04 0.41 -0.96
C GLU A 634 1.81 -0.42 0.30
N ASN A 635 1.08 0.15 1.25
CA ASN A 635 0.66 -0.50 2.49
C ASN A 635 -0.84 -0.23 2.72
N ALA A 636 -1.64 -1.29 2.70
CA ALA A 636 -3.09 -1.16 2.86
C ALA A 636 -3.48 -0.70 4.28
N ALA A 637 -2.73 -1.10 5.31
CA ALA A 637 -2.99 -0.68 6.69
C ALA A 637 -2.74 0.83 6.89
N ASP A 638 -1.65 1.35 6.31
CA ASP A 638 -1.35 2.79 6.38
C ASP A 638 -2.32 3.61 5.56
N ALA A 639 -2.72 3.13 4.38
CA ALA A 639 -3.75 3.77 3.57
C ALA A 639 -5.07 3.84 4.33
N GLU A 640 -5.50 2.72 4.93
CA GLU A 640 -6.70 2.62 5.75
C GLU A 640 -6.68 3.62 6.91
N ARG A 641 -5.60 3.61 7.69
CA ARG A 641 -5.41 4.53 8.81
C ARG A 641 -5.43 5.99 8.35
N THR A 642 -4.75 6.29 7.24
CA THR A 642 -4.67 7.64 6.70
C THR A 642 -6.04 8.14 6.28
N PHE A 643 -6.82 7.34 5.54
CA PHE A 643 -8.18 7.73 5.14
C PHE A 643 -9.09 7.88 6.36
N SER A 644 -9.07 6.96 7.31
CA SER A 644 -9.88 7.05 8.52
C SER A 644 -9.52 8.25 9.39
N MET A 645 -8.25 8.54 9.55
CA MET A 645 -7.77 9.68 10.33
C MET A 645 -8.09 11.02 9.65
N LEU A 646 -7.82 11.14 8.34
CA LEU A 646 -8.01 12.40 7.62
C LEU A 646 -9.48 12.67 7.30
N MET A 647 -10.25 11.63 6.96
CA MET A 647 -11.60 11.75 6.43
C MET A 647 -12.68 11.31 7.44
N GLY A 648 -12.31 10.65 8.54
CA GLY A 648 -13.21 10.22 9.61
C GLY A 648 -13.74 11.36 10.49
N ASP A 649 -14.52 11.02 11.52
CA ASP A 649 -15.16 12.01 12.42
C ASP A 649 -14.22 12.54 13.50
N ASP A 650 -13.17 11.81 13.83
CA ASP A 650 -12.27 12.15 14.93
C ASP A 650 -11.34 13.31 14.57
N VAL A 651 -11.41 14.38 15.37
CA VAL A 651 -10.65 15.62 15.13
C VAL A 651 -9.24 15.58 15.73
N PRO A 652 -9.00 15.08 16.95
CA PRO A 652 -7.70 15.15 17.60
C PRO A 652 -6.57 14.45 16.81
N PRO A 653 -6.73 13.21 16.32
CA PRO A 653 -5.69 12.56 15.53
C PRO A 653 -5.37 13.28 14.22
N ARG A 654 -6.40 13.84 13.56
CA ARG A 654 -6.24 14.63 12.34
C ARG A 654 -5.45 15.91 12.61
N ARG A 655 -5.77 16.61 13.71
CA ARG A 655 -5.05 17.81 14.12
C ARG A 655 -3.59 17.51 14.40
N ALA A 656 -3.29 16.46 15.17
CA ALA A 656 -1.94 16.03 15.47
C ALA A 656 -1.15 15.72 14.19
N PHE A 657 -1.75 14.98 13.25
CA PHE A 657 -1.14 14.68 11.95
C PHE A 657 -0.82 15.94 11.14
N ILE A 658 -1.75 16.92 11.10
CA ILE A 658 -1.53 18.18 10.39
C ILE A 658 -0.39 18.97 11.06
N GLU A 659 -0.35 19.06 12.39
CA GLU A 659 0.70 19.75 13.14
C GLU A 659 2.07 19.08 12.92
N GLU A 660 2.14 17.74 12.91
CA GLU A 660 3.36 16.97 12.65
C GLU A 660 3.90 17.15 11.24
N ASN A 661 3.03 17.25 10.26
CA ASN A 661 3.39 17.30 8.85
C ASN A 661 3.32 18.72 8.25
N ALA A 662 3.09 19.75 9.06
CA ALA A 662 2.93 21.13 8.59
C ALA A 662 4.16 21.66 7.84
N HIS A 663 5.35 21.16 8.16
CA HIS A 663 6.60 21.55 7.50
C HIS A 663 6.73 21.05 6.04
N TYR A 664 5.92 20.04 5.64
CA TYR A 664 5.85 19.59 4.25
C TYR A 664 4.80 20.35 3.43
N ALA A 665 3.97 21.16 4.07
CA ALA A 665 2.90 21.86 3.39
C ALA A 665 3.44 23.13 2.69
N ASN A 666 3.34 23.18 1.37
CA ASN A 666 3.45 24.43 0.61
C ASN A 666 2.12 25.19 0.77
N ILE A 667 2.01 25.98 1.83
CA ILE A 667 0.85 26.84 2.05
C ILE A 667 1.12 28.19 1.43
N ASP A 668 0.24 28.62 0.52
CA ASP A 668 0.14 30.03 0.14
C ASP A 668 -0.46 30.80 1.33
N ALA A 669 0.37 31.51 2.09
CA ALA A 669 -0.04 32.44 3.11
C ALA A 669 -0.28 33.83 2.53
#